data_0189a99dfe875ad6b9d55f2800d44ad7
#
_entry.id   0189a99dfe875ad6b9d55f2800d44ad7
#
_cell.length_a   1.000
_cell.length_b   1.000
_cell.length_c   1.000
_cell.angle_alpha   90.00
_cell.angle_beta   90.00
_cell.angle_gamma   90.00
#
_symmetry.space_group_name_H-M   'P 1'
#
loop_
_entity.id
_entity.type
_entity.pdbx_description
1 polymer ?
#
loop_
_entity_poly.entity_id
_entity_poly.type
_entity_poly.pdbx_seq_one_letter_code
_entity_poly.pdbx_strand_id
1 'polypeptide(L)'
;MSASTTHTNRLAQETSPYLLQHQHNPVDWRPWGPDALAEAQRTNKPILLSVGYAACHWCHVMAHESFEDEATAAVMNALFVNIKVDREERPDIDQIYMNALHLLGEQGGWPLTMFLTPQGEPVWGGTYFPKEARYGRAAFTDVLREIARLFAEEPERIGKNRDALMARLAEKARPAGKIVVGLEELDRVANGVARAIDTQHGGLRGAPKFPQCALFELLWRAGERAPAEEGATRTAAPAFFSRVLLTLEHICEGGIYDHLGGGFSRYSVDERWLVPHFEKMLYDNAQLLELLSVAHARTGVSLFRERAAETVGWLAREMTTPEGAFSASLDADSEGEEGKFYVWSLAEIEAALGRKDAAFFAVQYAVTPEGNFEGHNTLNRLKHLPRNTGDAGPAPEEAARLAMLRGKLLKEREKRVRPGLDDKVLADWNGLMIAALANAGALLGEPDWIARGARAFRFIAAEMTRGDRLGHSWRAGRLLVPGLASDFTNMIRAALALHEATGESPYLDQALVWQRALDRHYANPDNGGYFLTADDAAGLVVRPGATHDDATPNPNGVAAGNLVRLAVLAGEDAWRRQADRLIEGVLGAAGENLVGHAALLNALDLRLRAAEIVVTGSRERADPLVAAALRLPILTRIVLRAPSADALPAAHPARDKISAAPDGAAFVCVGERCSLPVDAAALGEAVRRMSG
;
A
#
# COMPACT_ATOMS: atom_id res chain seq x y z
N MET A 1 -10.40 -6.47 -37.26
CA MET A 1 -9.73 -7.56 -37.98
C MET A 1 -8.61 -8.04 -37.10
N SER A 2 -8.70 -9.27 -36.57
CA SER A 2 -7.63 -9.86 -35.73
C SER A 2 -6.40 -9.99 -36.62
N ALA A 3 -5.36 -9.19 -36.33
CA ALA A 3 -4.04 -9.42 -36.91
C ALA A 3 -3.58 -10.81 -36.46
N SER A 4 -3.20 -11.66 -37.42
CA SER A 4 -2.60 -12.95 -37.10
C SER A 4 -1.32 -12.70 -36.31
N THR A 5 -1.29 -13.10 -35.05
CA THR A 5 -0.10 -13.02 -34.19
C THR A 5 1.00 -13.88 -34.82
N THR A 6 1.99 -13.24 -35.44
CA THR A 6 3.14 -13.91 -36.09
C THR A 6 4.23 -14.30 -35.09
N HIS A 7 4.23 -13.66 -33.91
CA HIS A 7 5.25 -13.89 -32.88
C HIS A 7 4.65 -14.47 -31.61
N THR A 8 5.41 -15.35 -30.97
CA THR A 8 5.14 -15.83 -29.61
C THR A 8 6.49 -16.04 -28.92
N ASN A 9 6.76 -15.26 -27.89
CA ASN A 9 7.99 -15.35 -27.11
C ASN A 9 7.79 -16.17 -25.80
N ARG A 10 8.82 -16.25 -24.96
CA ARG A 10 8.81 -17.12 -23.78
C ARG A 10 7.85 -16.65 -22.67
N LEU A 11 7.37 -15.40 -22.72
CA LEU A 11 6.41 -14.87 -21.75
C LEU A 11 5.03 -15.55 -21.85
N ALA A 12 4.71 -16.22 -22.95
CA ALA A 12 3.48 -16.98 -23.11
C ALA A 12 3.33 -18.15 -22.10
N GLN A 13 4.41 -18.53 -21.40
CA GLN A 13 4.41 -19.58 -20.38
C GLN A 13 4.23 -19.02 -18.95
N GLU A 14 4.18 -17.71 -18.81
CA GLU A 14 4.03 -17.04 -17.53
C GLU A 14 2.55 -16.89 -17.12
N THR A 15 2.32 -16.56 -15.84
CA THR A 15 0.97 -16.31 -15.31
C THR A 15 0.68 -14.83 -15.07
N SER A 16 1.72 -13.99 -14.98
CA SER A 16 1.56 -12.54 -14.80
C SER A 16 0.76 -11.94 -15.95
N PRO A 17 -0.37 -11.22 -15.69
CA PRO A 17 -1.08 -10.48 -16.73
C PRO A 17 -0.19 -9.51 -17.49
N TYR A 18 0.72 -8.82 -16.80
CA TYR A 18 1.68 -7.92 -17.42
C TYR A 18 2.62 -8.62 -18.40
N LEU A 19 3.20 -9.76 -18.01
CA LEU A 19 4.10 -10.51 -18.90
C LEU A 19 3.33 -11.05 -20.10
N LEU A 20 2.09 -11.53 -19.90
CA LEU A 20 1.23 -12.02 -20.98
C LEU A 20 0.81 -10.93 -21.98
N GLN A 21 0.70 -9.65 -21.55
CA GLN A 21 0.49 -8.53 -22.49
C GLN A 21 1.60 -8.42 -23.54
N HIS A 22 2.82 -8.85 -23.21
CA HIS A 22 3.99 -8.79 -24.08
C HIS A 22 4.34 -10.11 -24.79
N GLN A 23 3.54 -11.17 -24.64
CA GLN A 23 3.82 -12.50 -25.20
C GLN A 23 3.88 -12.54 -26.74
N HIS A 24 3.22 -11.58 -27.40
CA HIS A 24 3.14 -11.49 -28.87
C HIS A 24 4.00 -10.37 -29.48
N ASN A 25 4.80 -9.69 -28.66
CA ASN A 25 5.76 -8.73 -29.20
C ASN A 25 6.80 -9.44 -30.08
N PRO A 26 7.29 -8.78 -31.17
CA PRO A 26 8.41 -9.28 -31.98
C PRO A 26 9.74 -9.31 -31.22
N VAL A 27 9.82 -8.66 -30.05
CA VAL A 27 10.96 -8.76 -29.12
C VAL A 27 10.99 -10.17 -28.50
N ASP A 28 12.14 -10.83 -28.55
CA ASP A 28 12.37 -12.13 -27.93
C ASP A 28 12.53 -11.99 -26.40
N TRP A 29 11.43 -11.66 -25.75
CA TRP A 29 11.36 -11.48 -24.31
C TRP A 29 11.50 -12.79 -23.54
N ARG A 30 12.21 -12.73 -22.41
CA ARG A 30 12.35 -13.77 -21.40
C ARG A 30 11.89 -13.26 -20.05
N PRO A 31 11.29 -14.09 -19.20
CA PRO A 31 11.14 -13.75 -17.79
C PRO A 31 12.51 -13.73 -17.10
N TRP A 32 12.62 -13.03 -15.97
CA TRP A 32 13.81 -13.09 -15.12
C TRP A 32 13.96 -14.50 -14.54
N GLY A 33 15.09 -15.11 -14.74
CA GLY A 33 15.37 -16.45 -14.22
C GLY A 33 16.74 -16.97 -14.63
N PRO A 34 17.12 -18.15 -14.12
CA PRO A 34 18.44 -18.74 -14.36
C PRO A 34 18.72 -18.98 -15.85
N ASP A 35 17.72 -19.36 -16.63
CA ASP A 35 17.87 -19.63 -18.07
C ASP A 35 18.23 -18.37 -18.86
N ALA A 36 17.60 -17.22 -18.55
CA ALA A 36 17.88 -15.95 -19.20
C ALA A 36 19.29 -15.46 -18.85
N LEU A 37 19.70 -15.58 -17.59
CA LEU A 37 21.03 -15.21 -17.11
C LEU A 37 22.11 -16.13 -17.73
N ALA A 38 21.87 -17.45 -17.77
CA ALA A 38 22.77 -18.41 -18.39
C ALA A 38 22.92 -18.15 -19.89
N GLU A 39 21.86 -17.76 -20.59
CA GLU A 39 21.92 -17.39 -22.00
C GLU A 39 22.78 -16.13 -22.22
N ALA A 40 22.59 -15.08 -21.40
CA ALA A 40 23.40 -13.86 -21.46
C ALA A 40 24.89 -14.18 -21.25
N GLN A 41 25.22 -14.99 -20.26
CA GLN A 41 26.60 -15.43 -19.99
C GLN A 41 27.19 -16.25 -21.13
N ARG A 42 26.45 -17.24 -21.65
CA ARG A 42 26.89 -18.09 -22.75
C ARG A 42 27.14 -17.33 -24.05
N THR A 43 26.28 -16.34 -24.35
CA THR A 43 26.38 -15.52 -25.56
C THR A 43 27.24 -14.29 -25.39
N ASN A 44 27.67 -14.01 -24.15
CA ASN A 44 28.41 -12.80 -23.76
C ASN A 44 27.71 -11.51 -24.21
N LYS A 45 26.35 -11.50 -24.22
CA LYS A 45 25.54 -10.34 -24.55
C LYS A 45 25.14 -9.59 -23.30
N PRO A 46 25.12 -8.24 -23.30
CA PRO A 46 24.51 -7.46 -22.24
C PRO A 46 23.00 -7.77 -22.15
N ILE A 47 22.45 -7.55 -20.95
CA ILE A 47 21.02 -7.72 -20.71
C ILE A 47 20.34 -6.37 -20.84
N LEU A 48 19.22 -6.33 -21.59
CA LEU A 48 18.24 -5.25 -21.55
C LEU A 48 17.11 -5.68 -20.64
N LEU A 49 17.05 -5.08 -19.46
CA LEU A 49 16.00 -5.31 -18.46
C LEU A 49 14.91 -4.24 -18.59
N SER A 50 13.67 -4.67 -18.76
CA SER A 50 12.49 -3.80 -18.73
C SER A 50 11.55 -4.23 -17.61
N VAL A 51 11.30 -3.34 -16.65
CA VAL A 51 10.44 -3.58 -15.49
C VAL A 51 9.21 -2.67 -15.56
N GLY A 52 8.04 -3.21 -15.27
CA GLY A 52 6.78 -2.47 -15.25
C GLY A 52 5.69 -3.28 -14.54
N TYR A 53 4.43 -2.94 -14.75
CA TYR A 53 3.26 -3.62 -14.19
C TYR A 53 2.02 -3.44 -15.07
N ALA A 54 0.98 -4.24 -14.86
CA ALA A 54 -0.15 -4.36 -15.78
C ALA A 54 -0.95 -3.05 -15.95
N ALA A 55 -1.14 -2.29 -14.89
CA ALA A 55 -1.91 -1.05 -14.88
C ALA A 55 -1.12 0.21 -15.31
N CYS A 56 0.14 0.04 -15.75
CA CYS A 56 1.07 1.14 -16.01
C CYS A 56 0.88 1.76 -17.40
N HIS A 57 0.23 2.92 -17.49
CA HIS A 57 0.00 3.65 -18.76
C HIS A 57 1.29 3.87 -19.59
N TRP A 58 2.36 4.41 -18.99
CA TRP A 58 3.62 4.64 -19.72
C TRP A 58 4.33 3.37 -20.16
N CYS A 59 4.03 2.22 -19.51
CA CYS A 59 4.51 0.93 -19.98
C CYS A 59 3.77 0.51 -21.26
N HIS A 60 2.47 0.78 -21.36
CA HIS A 60 1.69 0.57 -22.57
C HIS A 60 2.18 1.47 -23.71
N VAL A 61 2.41 2.76 -23.45
CA VAL A 61 2.96 3.70 -24.43
C VAL A 61 4.28 3.18 -25.02
N MET A 62 5.22 2.76 -24.15
CA MET A 62 6.51 2.22 -24.63
C MET A 62 6.36 0.90 -25.37
N ALA A 63 5.39 0.07 -25.02
CA ALA A 63 5.09 -1.17 -25.71
C ALA A 63 4.63 -0.91 -27.15
N HIS A 64 3.63 -0.04 -27.32
CA HIS A 64 3.07 0.29 -28.64
C HIS A 64 4.08 1.02 -29.54
N GLU A 65 4.87 1.92 -28.97
CA GLU A 65 5.85 2.68 -29.75
C GLU A 65 7.07 1.85 -30.15
N SER A 66 7.58 0.97 -29.26
CA SER A 66 8.89 0.36 -29.41
C SER A 66 8.86 -1.17 -29.42
N PHE A 67 8.11 -1.82 -28.52
CA PHE A 67 8.18 -3.29 -28.35
C PHE A 67 7.35 -4.05 -29.38
N GLU A 68 6.36 -3.41 -30.00
CA GLU A 68 5.54 -3.92 -31.10
C GLU A 68 6.12 -3.59 -32.48
N ASP A 69 7.16 -2.72 -32.53
CA ASP A 69 7.80 -2.32 -33.77
C ASP A 69 8.90 -3.33 -34.20
N GLU A 70 8.74 -3.95 -35.36
CA GLU A 70 9.63 -4.94 -35.91
C GLU A 70 11.09 -4.46 -36.06
N ALA A 71 11.28 -3.20 -36.47
CA ALA A 71 12.63 -2.65 -36.66
C ALA A 71 13.35 -2.43 -35.33
N THR A 72 12.65 -1.94 -34.32
CA THR A 72 13.16 -1.78 -32.95
C THR A 72 13.45 -3.14 -32.33
N ALA A 73 12.52 -4.10 -32.47
CA ALA A 73 12.68 -5.46 -31.96
C ALA A 73 13.89 -6.17 -32.58
N ALA A 74 14.12 -5.98 -33.88
CA ALA A 74 15.30 -6.55 -34.55
C ALA A 74 16.61 -6.03 -33.94
N VAL A 75 16.70 -4.74 -33.62
CA VAL A 75 17.88 -4.16 -32.92
C VAL A 75 18.02 -4.74 -31.52
N MET A 76 16.94 -4.81 -30.73
CA MET A 76 16.94 -5.38 -29.38
C MET A 76 17.41 -6.83 -29.37
N ASN A 77 16.87 -7.67 -30.24
CA ASN A 77 17.16 -9.10 -30.32
C ASN A 77 18.61 -9.38 -30.82
N ALA A 78 19.12 -8.53 -31.72
CA ALA A 78 20.50 -8.67 -32.21
C ALA A 78 21.52 -8.35 -31.10
N LEU A 79 21.30 -7.32 -30.31
CA LEU A 79 22.29 -6.72 -29.42
C LEU A 79 22.20 -7.19 -27.97
N PHE A 80 21.02 -7.61 -27.50
CA PHE A 80 20.78 -7.90 -26.07
C PHE A 80 20.12 -9.25 -25.85
N VAL A 81 20.22 -9.74 -24.61
CA VAL A 81 19.25 -10.68 -24.04
C VAL A 81 18.17 -9.84 -23.36
N ASN A 82 16.95 -9.89 -23.90
CA ASN A 82 15.86 -9.05 -23.46
C ASN A 82 15.07 -9.73 -22.32
N ILE A 83 15.04 -9.12 -21.15
CA ILE A 83 14.35 -9.64 -19.97
C ILE A 83 13.22 -8.67 -19.57
N LYS A 84 12.01 -9.24 -19.40
CA LYS A 84 10.84 -8.51 -18.94
C LYS A 84 10.49 -8.94 -17.52
N VAL A 85 10.19 -7.97 -16.64
CA VAL A 85 9.87 -8.23 -15.24
C VAL A 85 8.57 -7.51 -14.87
N ASP A 86 7.66 -8.25 -14.25
CA ASP A 86 6.54 -7.67 -13.51
C ASP A 86 7.04 -7.28 -12.11
N ARG A 87 7.06 -5.96 -11.82
CA ARG A 87 7.50 -5.44 -10.53
C ARG A 87 6.64 -5.91 -9.36
N GLU A 88 5.40 -6.27 -9.64
CA GLU A 88 4.45 -6.73 -8.63
C GLU A 88 4.68 -8.20 -8.26
N GLU A 89 5.23 -9.01 -9.18
CA GLU A 89 5.66 -10.37 -8.87
C GLU A 89 7.12 -10.44 -8.40
N ARG A 90 7.95 -9.48 -8.80
CA ARG A 90 9.38 -9.42 -8.46
C ARG A 90 9.78 -8.03 -7.95
N PRO A 91 9.17 -7.57 -6.83
CA PRO A 91 9.53 -6.28 -6.23
C PRO A 91 10.98 -6.26 -5.72
N ASP A 92 11.60 -7.40 -5.48
CA ASP A 92 13.02 -7.54 -5.17
C ASP A 92 13.91 -7.07 -6.32
N ILE A 93 13.61 -7.49 -7.54
CA ILE A 93 14.30 -7.08 -8.77
C ILE A 93 14.05 -5.58 -9.01
N ASP A 94 12.80 -5.15 -8.94
CA ASP A 94 12.43 -3.73 -9.10
C ASP A 94 13.21 -2.85 -8.13
N GLN A 95 13.26 -3.19 -6.84
CA GLN A 95 13.95 -2.41 -5.82
C GLN A 95 15.47 -2.31 -6.07
N ILE A 96 16.12 -3.42 -6.45
CA ILE A 96 17.56 -3.44 -6.73
C ILE A 96 17.87 -2.46 -7.85
N TYR A 97 17.16 -2.57 -8.98
CA TYR A 97 17.50 -1.80 -10.18
C TYR A 97 16.95 -0.38 -10.15
N MET A 98 15.85 -0.12 -9.45
CA MET A 98 15.39 1.24 -9.14
C MET A 98 16.41 1.97 -8.25
N ASN A 99 16.95 1.30 -7.24
CA ASN A 99 18.04 1.85 -6.43
C ASN A 99 19.30 2.13 -7.25
N ALA A 100 19.64 1.26 -8.19
CA ALA A 100 20.75 1.51 -9.11
C ALA A 100 20.51 2.75 -9.98
N LEU A 101 19.28 2.93 -10.49
CA LEU A 101 18.88 4.12 -11.26
C LEU A 101 19.01 5.41 -10.43
N HIS A 102 18.52 5.40 -9.20
CA HIS A 102 18.68 6.55 -8.29
C HIS A 102 20.16 6.88 -8.00
N LEU A 103 21.02 5.86 -7.92
CA LEU A 103 22.46 6.05 -7.73
C LEU A 103 23.16 6.66 -8.95
N LEU A 104 22.55 6.55 -10.14
CA LEU A 104 22.99 7.26 -11.36
C LEU A 104 22.54 8.73 -11.36
N GLY A 105 21.70 9.17 -10.42
CA GLY A 105 21.17 10.52 -10.32
C GLY A 105 19.88 10.74 -11.11
N GLU A 106 19.29 9.67 -11.64
CA GLU A 106 18.03 9.72 -12.39
C GLU A 106 16.82 9.66 -11.45
N GLN A 107 15.71 10.27 -11.87
CA GLN A 107 14.42 10.09 -11.21
C GLN A 107 13.86 8.70 -11.52
N GLY A 108 13.38 8.01 -10.49
CA GLY A 108 12.71 6.73 -10.64
C GLY A 108 11.33 6.84 -11.29
N GLY A 109 10.82 5.70 -11.76
CA GLY A 109 9.50 5.57 -12.38
C GLY A 109 9.43 4.36 -13.31
N TRP A 110 8.22 4.03 -13.74
CA TRP A 110 7.98 2.94 -14.70
C TRP A 110 7.44 3.49 -16.01
N PRO A 111 7.84 2.82 -17.14
CA PRO A 111 8.72 1.66 -17.22
C PRO A 111 10.14 1.96 -16.74
N LEU A 112 10.76 1.03 -16.01
CA LEU A 112 12.18 1.07 -15.66
C LEU A 112 12.95 0.29 -16.72
N THR A 113 13.93 0.92 -17.35
CA THR A 113 14.80 0.30 -18.35
C THR A 113 16.23 0.31 -17.87
N MET A 114 16.84 -0.87 -17.70
CA MET A 114 18.21 -1.00 -17.21
C MET A 114 19.05 -1.85 -18.17
N PHE A 115 20.33 -1.48 -18.32
CA PHE A 115 21.33 -2.24 -19.05
C PHE A 115 22.27 -2.87 -18.04
N LEU A 116 22.44 -4.22 -18.17
CA LEU A 116 23.17 -5.01 -17.20
C LEU A 116 24.30 -5.78 -17.89
N THR A 117 25.31 -6.16 -17.10
CA THR A 117 26.29 -7.16 -17.54
C THR A 117 25.59 -8.51 -17.76
N PRO A 118 26.25 -9.49 -18.44
CA PRO A 118 25.72 -10.85 -18.54
C PRO A 118 25.50 -11.54 -17.18
N GLN A 119 26.12 -11.03 -16.11
CA GLN A 119 25.94 -11.49 -14.73
C GLN A 119 24.77 -10.82 -13.99
N GLY A 120 24.07 -9.89 -14.64
CA GLY A 120 22.95 -9.16 -14.05
C GLY A 120 23.36 -7.91 -13.27
N GLU A 121 24.62 -7.49 -13.31
CA GLU A 121 25.10 -6.30 -12.59
C GLU A 121 24.72 -5.02 -13.35
N PRO A 122 24.17 -3.97 -12.69
CA PRO A 122 23.73 -2.75 -13.36
C PRO A 122 24.89 -1.91 -13.87
N VAL A 123 24.71 -1.30 -15.04
CA VAL A 123 25.69 -0.43 -15.68
C VAL A 123 25.14 0.96 -15.92
N TRP A 124 23.94 1.05 -16.48
CA TRP A 124 23.25 2.29 -16.82
C TRP A 124 21.76 2.03 -17.04
N GLY A 125 20.93 3.11 -17.03
CA GLY A 125 19.50 2.97 -17.25
C GLY A 125 18.77 4.31 -17.33
N GLY A 126 17.47 4.19 -17.43
CA GLY A 126 16.51 5.29 -17.43
C GLY A 126 15.10 4.75 -17.24
N THR A 127 14.11 5.60 -17.44
CA THR A 127 12.71 5.21 -17.43
C THR A 127 12.21 4.99 -18.87
N TYR A 128 11.25 5.78 -19.32
CA TYR A 128 10.73 5.74 -20.67
C TYR A 128 11.73 6.28 -21.70
N PHE A 129 11.89 5.59 -22.82
CA PHE A 129 12.64 6.02 -24.00
C PHE A 129 11.71 6.10 -25.21
N PRO A 130 11.60 7.26 -25.88
CA PRO A 130 10.76 7.42 -27.07
C PRO A 130 11.34 6.66 -28.27
N LYS A 131 10.47 6.20 -29.16
CA LYS A 131 10.89 5.57 -30.43
C LYS A 131 11.74 6.52 -31.29
N GLU A 132 11.34 7.78 -31.38
CA GLU A 132 12.04 8.86 -32.08
C GLU A 132 12.52 9.92 -31.08
N ALA A 133 13.63 10.59 -31.39
CA ALA A 133 14.16 11.62 -30.50
C ALA A 133 13.15 12.74 -30.28
N ARG A 134 12.71 12.95 -29.02
CA ARG A 134 11.75 13.97 -28.61
C ARG A 134 11.90 14.35 -27.15
N TYR A 135 11.40 15.49 -26.77
CA TYR A 135 11.46 16.00 -25.38
C TYR A 135 12.87 16.04 -24.80
N GLY A 136 13.90 16.26 -25.64
CA GLY A 136 15.31 16.28 -25.20
C GLY A 136 15.89 14.88 -24.91
N ARG A 137 15.16 13.80 -25.22
CA ARG A 137 15.62 12.41 -25.09
C ARG A 137 16.00 11.84 -26.44
N ALA A 138 17.09 11.03 -26.48
CA ALA A 138 17.52 10.29 -27.66
C ALA A 138 16.48 9.21 -28.06
N ALA A 139 16.47 8.82 -29.32
CA ALA A 139 15.68 7.70 -29.81
C ALA A 139 16.12 6.39 -29.14
N PHE A 140 15.17 5.51 -28.81
CA PHE A 140 15.48 4.26 -28.11
C PHE A 140 16.49 3.40 -28.86
N THR A 141 16.36 3.27 -30.17
CA THR A 141 17.32 2.48 -31.00
C THR A 141 18.74 3.06 -31.00
N ASP A 142 18.90 4.38 -30.86
CA ASP A 142 20.21 5.01 -30.79
C ASP A 142 20.87 4.70 -29.44
N VAL A 143 20.09 4.74 -28.35
CA VAL A 143 20.54 4.33 -27.02
C VAL A 143 20.98 2.87 -27.03
N LEU A 144 20.18 1.97 -27.63
CA LEU A 144 20.51 0.54 -27.75
C LEU A 144 21.85 0.32 -28.46
N ARG A 145 22.05 0.96 -29.62
CA ARG A 145 23.30 0.84 -30.39
C ARG A 145 24.51 1.38 -29.64
N GLU A 146 24.36 2.54 -28.98
CA GLU A 146 25.47 3.14 -28.22
C GLU A 146 25.86 2.30 -27.02
N ILE A 147 24.92 1.78 -26.27
CA ILE A 147 25.23 0.88 -25.14
C ILE A 147 25.93 -0.40 -25.64
N ALA A 148 25.42 -1.02 -26.71
CA ALA A 148 26.07 -2.21 -27.29
C ALA A 148 27.48 -1.92 -27.78
N ARG A 149 27.70 -0.76 -28.42
CA ARG A 149 29.05 -0.29 -28.82
C ARG A 149 29.99 -0.17 -27.63
N LEU A 150 29.53 0.49 -26.54
CA LEU A 150 30.32 0.66 -25.32
C LEU A 150 30.69 -0.69 -24.69
N PHE A 151 29.79 -1.65 -24.67
CA PHE A 151 30.07 -3.01 -24.20
C PHE A 151 31.15 -3.71 -25.03
N ALA A 152 31.13 -3.51 -26.36
CA ALA A 152 32.10 -4.16 -27.29
C ALA A 152 33.47 -3.47 -27.33
N GLU A 153 33.48 -2.13 -27.36
CA GLU A 153 34.66 -1.33 -27.64
C GLU A 153 35.30 -0.71 -26.38
N GLU A 154 34.53 -0.48 -25.31
CA GLU A 154 35.00 0.18 -24.09
C GLU A 154 34.70 -0.66 -22.81
N PRO A 155 35.06 -1.96 -22.75
CA PRO A 155 34.70 -2.84 -21.64
C PRO A 155 35.23 -2.37 -20.28
N GLU A 156 36.38 -1.67 -20.25
CA GLU A 156 36.95 -1.10 -19.02
C GLU A 156 36.05 0.02 -18.45
N ARG A 157 35.43 0.84 -19.30
CA ARG A 157 34.50 1.89 -18.89
C ARG A 157 33.23 1.29 -18.30
N ILE A 158 32.68 0.27 -18.95
CA ILE A 158 31.55 -0.52 -18.46
C ILE A 158 31.89 -1.14 -17.10
N GLY A 159 33.05 -1.75 -16.95
CA GLY A 159 33.54 -2.34 -15.69
C GLY A 159 33.62 -1.32 -14.56
N LYS A 160 34.17 -0.12 -14.81
CA LYS A 160 34.25 0.96 -13.80
C LYS A 160 32.86 1.42 -13.32
N ASN A 161 31.90 1.61 -14.24
CA ASN A 161 30.53 2.00 -13.88
C ASN A 161 29.85 0.92 -13.04
N ARG A 162 29.92 -0.34 -13.49
CA ARG A 162 29.43 -1.50 -12.75
C ARG A 162 30.00 -1.56 -11.33
N ASP A 163 31.34 -1.50 -11.20
CA ASP A 163 32.01 -1.62 -9.90
C ASP A 163 31.59 -0.49 -8.96
N ALA A 164 31.46 0.74 -9.47
CA ALA A 164 31.00 1.89 -8.69
C ALA A 164 29.53 1.71 -8.21
N LEU A 165 28.64 1.24 -9.09
CA LEU A 165 27.24 1.00 -8.72
C LEU A 165 27.11 -0.15 -7.73
N MET A 166 27.80 -1.28 -7.97
CA MET A 166 27.78 -2.43 -7.08
C MET A 166 28.32 -2.10 -5.69
N ALA A 167 29.43 -1.35 -5.61
CA ALA A 167 29.99 -0.90 -4.34
C ALA A 167 28.96 -0.04 -3.56
N ARG A 168 28.29 0.91 -4.23
CA ARG A 168 27.26 1.78 -3.60
C ARG A 168 26.00 1.02 -3.20
N LEU A 169 25.56 0.03 -4.00
CA LEU A 169 24.44 -0.85 -3.63
C LEU A 169 24.78 -1.68 -2.40
N ALA A 170 25.98 -2.20 -2.31
CA ALA A 170 26.46 -2.96 -1.15
C ALA A 170 26.64 -2.05 0.09
N GLU A 171 27.03 -0.79 -0.08
CA GLU A 171 27.20 0.16 1.01
C GLU A 171 25.84 0.57 1.63
N LYS A 172 24.82 0.78 0.80
CA LYS A 172 23.44 1.03 1.28
C LYS A 172 22.87 -0.11 2.15
N ALA A 173 23.41 -1.32 2.01
CA ALA A 173 23.01 -2.47 2.81
C ALA A 173 23.72 -2.53 4.19
N ARG A 174 24.69 -1.65 4.47
CA ARG A 174 25.43 -1.64 5.74
C ARG A 174 24.75 -0.78 6.79
N PRO A 175 24.71 -1.22 8.06
CA PRO A 175 24.12 -0.43 9.13
C PRO A 175 25.00 0.78 9.51
N ALA A 176 24.38 1.94 9.70
CA ALA A 176 25.03 3.20 10.04
C ALA A 176 24.99 3.52 11.55
N GLY A 177 25.05 2.53 12.41
CA GLY A 177 25.02 2.72 13.85
C GLY A 177 23.62 2.68 14.46
N LYS A 178 23.53 2.69 15.80
CA LYS A 178 22.25 2.68 16.51
C LYS A 178 21.86 4.10 16.92
N ILE A 179 20.60 4.43 16.71
CA ILE A 179 20.00 5.69 17.16
C ILE A 179 18.80 5.38 18.06
N VAL A 180 18.67 6.08 19.16
CA VAL A 180 17.47 5.98 20.01
C VAL A 180 16.60 7.21 19.73
N VAL A 181 15.39 6.95 19.23
CA VAL A 181 14.40 7.99 18.95
C VAL A 181 13.32 7.94 20.02
N GLY A 182 13.04 9.07 20.63
CA GLY A 182 11.99 9.23 21.64
C GLY A 182 10.77 9.98 21.09
N LEU A 183 9.81 10.27 22.00
CA LEU A 183 8.58 11.00 21.63
C LEU A 183 8.87 12.41 21.10
N GLU A 184 9.86 13.12 21.66
CA GLU A 184 10.25 14.46 21.18
C GLU A 184 10.70 14.44 19.72
N GLU A 185 11.45 13.42 19.34
CA GLU A 185 11.90 13.25 17.96
C GLU A 185 10.75 12.90 17.02
N LEU A 186 9.82 12.03 17.44
CA LEU A 186 8.59 11.75 16.71
C LEU A 186 7.78 13.03 16.46
N ASP A 187 7.66 13.89 17.47
CA ASP A 187 6.94 15.16 17.34
C ASP A 187 7.71 16.15 16.45
N ARG A 188 9.03 16.16 16.48
CA ARG A 188 9.88 16.96 15.59
C ARG A 188 9.68 16.56 14.13
N VAL A 189 9.69 15.26 13.84
CA VAL A 189 9.44 14.74 12.49
C VAL A 189 8.01 15.07 12.04
N ALA A 190 7.00 14.81 12.89
CA ALA A 190 5.61 15.12 12.59
C ALA A 190 5.40 16.62 12.29
N ASN A 191 6.04 17.52 13.06
CA ASN A 191 6.03 18.96 12.79
C ASN A 191 6.67 19.30 11.44
N GLY A 192 7.74 18.61 11.05
CA GLY A 192 8.36 18.74 9.73
C GLY A 192 7.38 18.37 8.61
N VAL A 193 6.75 17.20 8.73
CA VAL A 193 5.72 16.72 7.78
C VAL A 193 4.53 17.68 7.73
N ALA A 194 4.00 18.12 8.87
CA ALA A 194 2.86 19.04 8.93
C ALA A 194 3.13 20.37 8.20
N ARG A 195 4.38 20.89 8.24
CA ARG A 195 4.79 22.06 7.47
C ARG A 195 4.87 21.81 5.96
N ALA A 196 5.12 20.56 5.53
CA ALA A 196 5.16 20.18 4.13
C ALA A 196 3.76 19.98 3.51
N ILE A 197 2.72 19.82 4.34
CA ILE A 197 1.34 19.68 3.87
C ILE A 197 0.86 20.99 3.21
N ASP A 198 0.20 20.85 2.07
CA ASP A 198 -0.55 21.91 1.41
C ASP A 198 -1.71 22.37 2.29
N THR A 199 -1.73 23.65 2.63
CA THR A 199 -2.74 24.21 3.53
C THR A 199 -4.07 24.51 2.85
N GLN A 200 -4.11 24.49 1.53
CA GLN A 200 -5.30 24.76 0.73
C GLN A 200 -5.98 23.46 0.27
N HIS A 201 -5.20 22.52 -0.27
CA HIS A 201 -5.73 21.32 -0.90
C HIS A 201 -5.38 20.02 -0.15
N GLY A 202 -4.61 20.10 0.94
CA GLY A 202 -4.12 18.90 1.63
C GLY A 202 -3.06 18.14 0.83
N GLY A 203 -2.57 17.04 1.39
CA GLY A 203 -1.44 16.28 0.83
C GLY A 203 -0.13 17.05 0.88
N LEU A 204 0.96 16.45 0.43
CA LEU A 204 2.22 17.14 0.26
C LEU A 204 2.09 18.21 -0.83
N ARG A 205 2.84 19.32 -0.71
CA ARG A 205 2.81 20.39 -1.70
C ARG A 205 3.34 19.92 -3.05
N GLY A 206 2.80 20.49 -4.13
CA GLY A 206 3.19 20.23 -5.51
C GLY A 206 2.33 19.13 -6.15
N ALA A 207 2.75 18.71 -7.34
CA ALA A 207 2.13 17.66 -8.12
C ALA A 207 3.24 16.78 -8.75
N PRO A 208 2.98 15.50 -9.00
CA PRO A 208 1.76 14.75 -8.68
C PRO A 208 1.56 14.55 -7.16
N LYS A 209 0.31 14.33 -6.72
CA LYS A 209 -0.03 14.06 -5.31
C LYS A 209 -0.41 12.61 -5.09
N PHE A 210 0.28 11.97 -4.16
CA PHE A 210 0.00 10.60 -3.72
C PHE A 210 -0.66 10.58 -2.33
N PRO A 211 -1.58 9.64 -2.05
CA PRO A 211 -2.09 9.37 -0.70
C PRO A 211 -0.98 8.77 0.18
N GLN A 212 -0.16 9.59 0.79
CA GLN A 212 0.97 9.20 1.65
C GLN A 212 0.48 8.70 3.02
N CYS A 213 -0.24 7.56 3.05
CA CYS A 213 -0.99 7.09 4.22
C CYS A 213 -0.12 6.90 5.47
N ALA A 214 1.11 6.39 5.34
CA ALA A 214 2.02 6.24 6.48
C ALA A 214 2.39 7.59 7.13
N LEU A 215 2.55 8.67 6.33
CA LEU A 215 2.79 10.02 6.84
C LEU A 215 1.54 10.59 7.51
N PHE A 216 0.36 10.34 6.96
CA PHE A 216 -0.90 10.80 7.59
C PHE A 216 -1.19 10.06 8.88
N GLU A 217 -0.86 8.78 8.97
CA GLU A 217 -0.89 8.03 10.23
C GLU A 217 0.07 8.63 11.26
N LEU A 218 1.31 9.00 10.86
CA LEU A 218 2.27 9.66 11.76
C LEU A 218 1.73 10.99 12.29
N LEU A 219 1.11 11.80 11.44
CA LEU A 219 0.44 13.04 11.87
C LEU A 219 -0.74 12.76 12.79
N TRP A 220 -1.54 11.73 12.51
CA TRP A 220 -2.66 11.35 13.36
C TRP A 220 -2.19 10.97 14.76
N ARG A 221 -1.16 10.13 14.87
CA ARG A 221 -0.53 9.73 16.13
C ARG A 221 0.08 10.90 16.90
N ALA A 222 0.67 11.86 16.18
CA ALA A 222 1.14 13.10 16.80
C ALA A 222 -0.04 13.93 17.37
N GLY A 223 -1.17 13.96 16.67
CA GLY A 223 -2.40 14.57 17.18
C GLY A 223 -2.97 13.88 18.44
N GLU A 224 -2.79 12.56 18.55
CA GLU A 224 -3.17 11.81 19.76
C GLU A 224 -2.25 12.12 20.97
N ARG A 225 -0.99 12.50 20.72
CA ARG A 225 -0.02 12.89 21.77
C ARG A 225 -0.17 14.34 22.22
N ALA A 226 -0.68 15.19 21.33
CA ALA A 226 -0.81 16.61 21.63
C ALA A 226 -1.73 16.84 22.85
N PRO A 227 -1.35 17.73 23.80
CA PRO A 227 -2.20 18.05 24.94
C PRO A 227 -3.58 18.50 24.48
N ALA A 228 -4.62 18.02 25.15
CA ALA A 228 -5.97 18.54 24.95
C ALA A 228 -5.98 19.99 25.43
N GLU A 229 -6.19 20.95 24.55
CA GLU A 229 -6.44 22.34 24.96
C GLU A 229 -7.76 22.37 25.75
N GLU A 230 -7.71 22.78 27.02
CA GLU A 230 -8.90 22.96 27.85
C GLU A 230 -9.85 23.96 27.17
N GLY A 231 -11.05 23.53 26.82
CA GLY A 231 -12.06 24.38 26.20
C GLY A 231 -12.02 24.43 24.67
N ALA A 232 -11.17 23.64 24.00
CA ALA A 232 -11.15 23.55 22.55
C ALA A 232 -12.48 23.03 22.01
N THR A 233 -13.16 23.87 21.25
CA THR A 233 -14.31 23.46 20.44
C THR A 233 -13.85 22.46 19.37
N ARG A 234 -14.78 21.70 18.80
CA ARG A 234 -14.51 20.73 17.69
C ARG A 234 -13.66 21.32 16.54
N THR A 235 -13.64 22.65 16.39
CA THR A 235 -12.90 23.41 15.38
C THR A 235 -11.45 23.70 15.76
N ALA A 236 -11.04 23.53 17.03
CA ALA A 236 -9.68 23.72 17.51
C ALA A 236 -8.96 22.36 17.69
N ALA A 237 -9.12 21.44 16.73
CA ALA A 237 -8.32 20.22 16.70
C ALA A 237 -6.82 20.57 16.58
N PRO A 238 -5.91 19.84 17.27
CA PRO A 238 -4.47 20.02 17.07
C PRO A 238 -4.12 20.09 15.59
N ALA A 239 -3.16 20.95 15.21
CA ALA A 239 -2.81 21.19 13.80
C ALA A 239 -2.57 19.92 12.97
N PHE A 240 -2.16 18.83 13.62
CA PHE A 240 -1.95 17.53 12.99
C PHE A 240 -3.24 16.89 12.45
N PHE A 241 -4.31 16.81 13.29
CA PHE A 241 -5.59 16.27 12.82
C PHE A 241 -6.19 17.11 11.70
N SER A 242 -6.14 18.44 11.80
CA SER A 242 -6.70 19.32 10.78
C SER A 242 -6.00 19.15 9.42
N ARG A 243 -4.69 18.85 9.39
CA ARG A 243 -3.96 18.57 8.15
C ARG A 243 -4.39 17.26 7.51
N VAL A 244 -4.57 16.21 8.31
CA VAL A 244 -5.04 14.90 7.82
C VAL A 244 -6.48 15.01 7.34
N LEU A 245 -7.38 15.62 8.12
CA LEU A 245 -8.80 15.77 7.75
C LEU A 245 -8.97 16.59 6.48
N LEU A 246 -8.23 17.71 6.34
CA LEU A 246 -8.19 18.50 5.12
C LEU A 246 -7.82 17.65 3.90
N THR A 247 -6.79 16.81 4.04
CA THR A 247 -6.33 15.94 2.97
C THR A 247 -7.38 14.90 2.60
N LEU A 248 -7.95 14.22 3.60
CA LEU A 248 -8.99 13.20 3.38
C LEU A 248 -10.26 13.80 2.75
N GLU A 249 -10.69 15.01 3.17
CA GLU A 249 -11.82 15.69 2.53
C GLU A 249 -11.58 15.94 1.04
N HIS A 250 -10.39 16.43 0.67
CA HIS A 250 -10.05 16.68 -0.74
C HIS A 250 -9.93 15.40 -1.55
N ILE A 251 -9.33 14.34 -0.99
CA ILE A 251 -9.26 13.02 -1.62
C ILE A 251 -10.68 12.46 -1.83
N CYS A 252 -11.56 12.57 -0.82
CA CYS A 252 -12.95 12.05 -0.88
C CYS A 252 -13.86 12.78 -1.85
N GLU A 253 -13.65 14.08 -2.06
CA GLU A 253 -14.47 14.92 -2.92
C GLU A 253 -13.78 15.27 -4.25
N GLY A 254 -12.49 14.93 -4.41
CA GLY A 254 -11.72 15.07 -5.63
C GLY A 254 -12.08 14.07 -6.71
N GLY A 255 -11.53 14.27 -7.91
CA GLY A 255 -11.69 13.33 -9.01
C GLY A 255 -10.86 12.05 -8.86
N ILE A 256 -9.93 12.01 -7.92
CA ILE A 256 -9.20 10.78 -7.54
C ILE A 256 -10.13 9.70 -6.96
N TYR A 257 -11.27 10.09 -6.40
CA TYR A 257 -12.32 9.18 -5.95
C TYR A 257 -13.33 8.92 -7.08
N ASP A 258 -13.66 7.65 -7.32
CA ASP A 258 -14.71 7.29 -8.27
C ASP A 258 -16.10 7.49 -7.66
N HIS A 259 -16.71 8.64 -7.92
CA HIS A 259 -18.01 9.03 -7.38
C HIS A 259 -19.20 8.18 -7.83
N LEU A 260 -19.03 7.29 -8.80
CA LEU A 260 -20.07 6.37 -9.25
C LEU A 260 -19.88 4.97 -8.71
N GLY A 261 -18.68 4.40 -8.85
CA GLY A 261 -18.38 3.02 -8.53
C GLY A 261 -17.68 2.81 -7.19
N GLY A 262 -17.15 3.86 -6.59
CA GLY A 262 -16.32 3.76 -5.40
C GLY A 262 -14.87 3.35 -5.70
N GLY A 263 -14.06 3.39 -4.64
CA GLY A 263 -12.63 3.17 -4.75
C GLY A 263 -11.85 4.40 -5.23
N PHE A 264 -10.58 4.44 -4.89
CA PHE A 264 -9.66 5.54 -5.16
C PHE A 264 -8.66 5.14 -6.23
N SER A 265 -8.39 6.07 -7.15
CA SER A 265 -7.25 5.98 -8.06
C SER A 265 -5.95 6.22 -7.29
N ARG A 266 -4.81 5.81 -7.88
CA ARG A 266 -3.51 5.77 -7.20
C ARG A 266 -2.98 7.14 -6.80
N TYR A 267 -3.04 8.14 -7.70
CA TYR A 267 -2.55 9.49 -7.44
C TYR A 267 -3.25 10.52 -8.31
N SER A 268 -3.13 11.80 -7.95
CA SER A 268 -3.57 12.92 -8.77
C SER A 268 -2.38 13.52 -9.52
N VAL A 269 -2.55 13.80 -10.81
CA VAL A 269 -1.52 14.46 -11.64
C VAL A 269 -1.42 15.96 -11.36
N ASP A 270 -2.44 16.51 -10.69
CA ASP A 270 -2.50 17.92 -10.27
C ASP A 270 -2.45 18.11 -8.75
N GLU A 271 -2.26 19.34 -8.30
CA GLU A 271 -2.15 19.68 -6.87
C GLU A 271 -3.48 19.72 -6.11
N ARG A 272 -4.64 19.64 -6.82
CA ARG A 272 -5.99 19.82 -6.25
C ARG A 272 -6.76 18.53 -6.05
N TRP A 273 -6.18 17.37 -6.39
CA TRP A 273 -6.82 16.05 -6.37
C TRP A 273 -7.94 15.91 -7.41
N LEU A 274 -7.88 16.69 -8.51
CA LEU A 274 -8.94 16.74 -9.52
C LEU A 274 -8.76 15.69 -10.61
N VAL A 275 -7.59 15.64 -11.25
CA VAL A 275 -7.33 14.73 -12.36
C VAL A 275 -6.50 13.55 -11.86
N PRO A 276 -7.09 12.34 -11.80
CA PRO A 276 -6.36 11.16 -11.39
C PRO A 276 -5.49 10.60 -12.52
N HIS A 277 -4.47 9.84 -12.14
CA HIS A 277 -4.01 8.71 -12.93
C HIS A 277 -4.94 7.54 -12.61
N PHE A 278 -5.67 7.03 -13.61
CA PHE A 278 -6.92 6.28 -13.38
C PHE A 278 -6.74 4.85 -12.88
N GLU A 279 -5.52 4.33 -12.74
CA GLU A 279 -5.28 3.02 -12.13
C GLU A 279 -5.79 2.96 -10.68
N LYS A 280 -6.40 1.83 -10.28
CA LYS A 280 -6.86 1.59 -8.91
C LYS A 280 -6.11 0.41 -8.31
N MET A 281 -5.30 0.69 -7.28
CA MET A 281 -4.47 -0.32 -6.62
C MET A 281 -5.14 -0.81 -5.34
N LEU A 282 -5.03 -2.09 -5.05
CA LEU A 282 -5.57 -2.69 -3.84
C LEU A 282 -4.99 -2.05 -2.57
N TYR A 283 -3.67 -1.83 -2.54
CA TYR A 283 -2.96 -1.31 -1.36
C TYR A 283 -3.31 0.14 -1.01
N ASP A 284 -3.58 1.02 -1.99
CA ASP A 284 -4.00 2.40 -1.74
C ASP A 284 -5.37 2.42 -1.08
N ASN A 285 -6.29 1.62 -1.63
CA ASN A 285 -7.65 1.50 -1.12
C ASN A 285 -7.70 0.87 0.29
N ALA A 286 -6.80 -0.07 0.59
CA ALA A 286 -6.66 -0.65 1.92
C ALA A 286 -6.26 0.40 2.96
N GLN A 287 -5.21 1.16 2.68
CA GLN A 287 -4.69 2.16 3.60
C GLN A 287 -5.66 3.33 3.81
N LEU A 288 -6.32 3.79 2.73
CA LEU A 288 -7.35 4.82 2.82
C LEU A 288 -8.57 4.35 3.60
N LEU A 289 -9.00 3.09 3.46
CA LEU A 289 -10.11 2.52 4.24
C LEU A 289 -9.85 2.62 5.75
N GLU A 290 -8.64 2.33 6.23
CA GLU A 290 -8.29 2.47 7.64
C GLU A 290 -8.32 3.94 8.10
N LEU A 291 -7.69 4.85 7.37
CA LEU A 291 -7.65 6.26 7.72
C LEU A 291 -9.04 6.90 7.74
N LEU A 292 -9.89 6.61 6.74
CA LEU A 292 -11.26 7.09 6.68
C LEU A 292 -12.10 6.59 7.85
N SER A 293 -11.92 5.34 8.24
CA SER A 293 -12.65 4.73 9.36
C SER A 293 -12.27 5.39 10.68
N VAL A 294 -10.98 5.64 10.91
CA VAL A 294 -10.49 6.34 12.12
C VAL A 294 -10.95 7.81 12.12
N ALA A 295 -10.89 8.48 10.96
CA ALA A 295 -11.36 9.86 10.82
C ALA A 295 -12.86 9.99 11.14
N HIS A 296 -13.71 9.08 10.60
CA HIS A 296 -15.13 9.03 10.94
C HIS A 296 -15.35 8.78 12.43
N ALA A 297 -14.73 7.75 13.00
CA ALA A 297 -14.94 7.37 14.40
C ALA A 297 -14.56 8.48 15.39
N ARG A 298 -13.56 9.33 15.03
CA ARG A 298 -13.15 10.46 15.85
C ARG A 298 -14.03 11.69 15.67
N THR A 299 -14.45 12.00 14.44
CA THR A 299 -15.10 13.27 14.08
C THR A 299 -16.62 13.17 13.95
N GLY A 300 -17.14 11.99 13.60
CA GLY A 300 -18.52 11.75 13.24
C GLY A 300 -18.90 12.30 11.85
N VAL A 301 -17.95 12.79 11.03
CA VAL A 301 -18.20 13.28 9.67
C VAL A 301 -18.67 12.13 8.80
N SER A 302 -19.88 12.21 8.26
CA SER A 302 -20.53 11.13 7.50
C SER A 302 -19.79 10.77 6.21
N LEU A 303 -19.20 11.77 5.55
CA LEU A 303 -18.41 11.62 4.31
C LEU A 303 -17.41 10.47 4.41
N PHE A 304 -16.65 10.41 5.49
CA PHE A 304 -15.60 9.39 5.64
C PHE A 304 -16.17 7.97 5.74
N ARG A 305 -17.29 7.80 6.46
CA ARG A 305 -17.98 6.50 6.55
C ARG A 305 -18.58 6.09 5.20
N GLU A 306 -19.18 7.04 4.48
CA GLU A 306 -19.77 6.80 3.16
C GLU A 306 -18.70 6.32 2.19
N ARG A 307 -17.56 7.03 2.11
CA ARG A 307 -16.44 6.64 1.23
C ARG A 307 -15.82 5.31 1.62
N ALA A 308 -15.68 5.02 2.92
CA ALA A 308 -15.23 3.71 3.41
C ALA A 308 -16.19 2.60 2.95
N ALA A 309 -17.49 2.77 3.12
CA ALA A 309 -18.49 1.78 2.72
C ALA A 309 -18.57 1.59 1.19
N GLU A 310 -18.49 2.68 0.41
CA GLU A 310 -18.47 2.63 -1.05
C GLU A 310 -17.18 1.97 -1.57
N THR A 311 -16.04 2.16 -0.89
CA THR A 311 -14.77 1.46 -1.22
C THR A 311 -14.87 -0.03 -0.98
N VAL A 312 -15.45 -0.47 0.15
CA VAL A 312 -15.72 -1.90 0.39
C VAL A 312 -16.73 -2.45 -0.62
N GLY A 313 -17.72 -1.66 -1.02
CA GLY A 313 -18.66 -2.01 -2.09
C GLY A 313 -17.97 -2.22 -3.45
N TRP A 314 -17.03 -1.35 -3.81
CA TRP A 314 -16.17 -1.50 -5.00
C TRP A 314 -15.30 -2.76 -4.91
N LEU A 315 -14.61 -2.98 -3.79
CA LEU A 315 -13.80 -4.17 -3.54
C LEU A 315 -14.62 -5.46 -3.75
N ALA A 316 -15.84 -5.48 -3.21
CA ALA A 316 -16.74 -6.64 -3.31
C ALA A 316 -17.22 -6.89 -4.74
N ARG A 317 -17.44 -5.86 -5.53
CA ARG A 317 -18.02 -5.94 -6.88
C ARG A 317 -16.96 -6.18 -7.94
N GLU A 318 -15.78 -5.54 -7.83
CA GLU A 318 -14.81 -5.45 -8.91
C GLU A 318 -13.49 -6.16 -8.64
N MET A 319 -13.10 -6.29 -7.35
CA MET A 319 -11.76 -6.77 -6.99
C MET A 319 -11.77 -8.13 -6.27
N THR A 320 -12.93 -8.70 -5.98
CA THR A 320 -12.99 -9.98 -5.27
C THR A 320 -12.91 -11.15 -6.26
N THR A 321 -11.92 -12.02 -6.07
CA THR A 321 -11.76 -13.23 -6.90
C THR A 321 -12.84 -14.26 -6.57
N PRO A 322 -13.08 -15.26 -7.45
CA PRO A 322 -14.04 -16.34 -7.17
C PRO A 322 -13.74 -17.10 -5.86
N GLU A 323 -12.47 -17.21 -5.48
CA GLU A 323 -12.01 -17.88 -4.26
C GLU A 323 -12.25 -17.02 -3.01
N GLY A 324 -12.46 -15.72 -3.19
CA GLY A 324 -12.75 -14.77 -2.12
C GLY A 324 -11.55 -13.98 -1.59
N ALA A 325 -10.40 -14.06 -2.27
CA ALA A 325 -9.28 -13.15 -2.11
C ALA A 325 -9.50 -11.87 -2.95
N PHE A 326 -8.51 -11.01 -3.02
CA PHE A 326 -8.60 -9.75 -3.74
C PHE A 326 -7.55 -9.65 -4.85
N SER A 327 -7.99 -9.22 -6.03
CA SER A 327 -7.17 -8.90 -7.20
C SER A 327 -6.23 -7.72 -6.92
N ALA A 328 -5.14 -7.61 -7.69
CA ALA A 328 -4.10 -6.60 -7.46
C ALA A 328 -4.53 -5.19 -7.87
N SER A 329 -5.03 -5.01 -9.10
CA SER A 329 -5.32 -3.67 -9.65
C SER A 329 -6.30 -3.67 -10.80
N LEU A 330 -6.83 -2.45 -11.09
CA LEU A 330 -7.51 -2.11 -12.34
C LEU A 330 -6.63 -1.15 -13.13
N ASP A 331 -6.54 -1.40 -14.44
CA ASP A 331 -5.75 -0.59 -15.37
C ASP A 331 -6.25 0.87 -15.44
N ALA A 332 -5.36 1.79 -15.76
CA ALA A 332 -5.71 3.18 -16.06
C ALA A 332 -6.44 3.28 -17.40
N ASP A 333 -6.11 2.41 -18.37
CA ASP A 333 -6.53 2.46 -19.76
C ASP A 333 -7.74 1.57 -20.02
N SER A 334 -8.60 2.03 -20.89
CA SER A 334 -9.63 1.25 -21.56
C SER A 334 -9.59 1.52 -23.06
N GLU A 335 -9.56 0.47 -23.89
CA GLU A 335 -9.43 0.59 -25.34
C GLU A 335 -8.22 1.43 -25.79
N GLY A 336 -7.13 1.42 -25.01
CA GLY A 336 -5.89 2.15 -25.27
C GLY A 336 -5.94 3.66 -24.97
N GLU A 337 -6.95 4.12 -24.23
CA GLU A 337 -7.11 5.52 -23.82
C GLU A 337 -7.24 5.61 -22.30
N GLU A 338 -6.38 6.45 -21.66
CA GLU A 338 -6.39 6.65 -20.22
C GLU A 338 -7.71 7.28 -19.76
N GLY A 339 -8.33 6.73 -18.73
CA GLY A 339 -9.53 7.26 -18.10
C GLY A 339 -10.84 7.10 -18.89
N LYS A 340 -10.83 6.58 -20.11
CA LYS A 340 -12.00 6.46 -21.01
C LYS A 340 -13.21 5.80 -20.35
N PHE A 341 -13.00 4.81 -19.50
CA PHE A 341 -14.07 4.15 -18.77
C PHE A 341 -14.74 5.07 -17.75
N TYR A 342 -14.00 6.00 -17.13
CA TYR A 342 -14.42 6.78 -15.96
C TYR A 342 -14.99 8.16 -16.31
N VAL A 343 -14.49 8.80 -17.36
CA VAL A 343 -14.84 10.18 -17.72
C VAL A 343 -16.16 10.29 -18.47
N TRP A 344 -16.76 11.49 -18.44
CA TRP A 344 -18.08 11.75 -19.02
C TRP A 344 -18.10 13.07 -19.78
N SER A 345 -18.74 13.10 -20.95
CA SER A 345 -19.19 14.34 -21.54
C SER A 345 -20.55 14.76 -20.93
N LEU A 346 -20.86 16.06 -20.98
CA LEU A 346 -22.19 16.55 -20.55
C LEU A 346 -23.30 15.90 -21.38
N ALA A 347 -23.09 15.71 -22.70
CA ALA A 347 -24.04 15.07 -23.60
C ALA A 347 -24.38 13.62 -23.20
N GLU A 348 -23.42 12.82 -22.79
CA GLU A 348 -23.66 11.45 -22.29
C GLU A 348 -24.50 11.48 -21.00
N ILE A 349 -24.21 12.41 -20.08
CA ILE A 349 -24.98 12.56 -18.86
C ILE A 349 -26.42 12.99 -19.17
N GLU A 350 -26.61 13.92 -20.10
CA GLU A 350 -27.97 14.34 -20.57
C GLU A 350 -28.75 13.18 -21.21
N ALA A 351 -28.07 12.36 -22.00
CA ALA A 351 -28.67 11.18 -22.64
C ALA A 351 -29.12 10.14 -21.57
N ALA A 352 -28.29 9.92 -20.53
CA ALA A 352 -28.57 8.94 -19.48
C ALA A 352 -29.65 9.42 -18.46
N LEU A 353 -29.64 10.69 -18.09
CA LEU A 353 -30.47 11.24 -17.00
C LEU A 353 -31.64 12.08 -17.46
N GLY A 354 -31.60 12.59 -18.70
CA GLY A 354 -32.49 13.64 -19.17
C GLY A 354 -32.04 15.03 -18.69
N ARG A 355 -32.36 16.08 -19.49
CA ARG A 355 -31.82 17.45 -19.26
C ARG A 355 -32.00 18.01 -17.87
N LYS A 356 -33.16 17.80 -17.23
CA LYS A 356 -33.45 18.35 -15.90
C LYS A 356 -32.57 17.73 -14.80
N ASP A 357 -32.45 16.40 -14.79
CA ASP A 357 -31.62 15.67 -13.82
C ASP A 357 -30.11 15.83 -14.13
N ALA A 358 -29.76 15.91 -15.42
CA ALA A 358 -28.39 16.19 -15.84
C ALA A 358 -27.90 17.57 -15.38
N ALA A 359 -28.73 18.62 -15.54
CA ALA A 359 -28.38 19.97 -15.07
C ALA A 359 -28.18 20.02 -13.54
N PHE A 360 -29.02 19.32 -12.78
CA PHE A 360 -28.85 19.21 -11.34
C PHE A 360 -27.55 18.44 -11.00
N PHE A 361 -27.32 17.29 -11.65
CA PHE A 361 -26.11 16.47 -11.43
C PHE A 361 -24.83 17.24 -11.80
N ALA A 362 -24.84 17.97 -12.91
CA ALA A 362 -23.71 18.76 -13.38
C ALA A 362 -23.23 19.82 -12.37
N VAL A 363 -24.16 20.48 -11.68
CA VAL A 363 -23.84 21.43 -10.60
C VAL A 363 -23.14 20.72 -9.44
N GLN A 364 -23.65 19.53 -9.04
CA GLN A 364 -23.14 18.79 -7.90
C GLN A 364 -21.78 18.13 -8.14
N TYR A 365 -21.50 17.72 -9.38
CA TYR A 365 -20.27 17.02 -9.77
C TYR A 365 -19.35 17.83 -10.68
N ALA A 366 -19.53 19.15 -10.72
CA ALA A 366 -18.69 20.09 -11.47
C ALA A 366 -18.51 19.74 -12.96
N VAL A 367 -19.60 19.21 -13.59
CA VAL A 367 -19.59 18.86 -15.01
C VAL A 367 -19.84 20.12 -15.86
N THR A 368 -19.01 20.32 -16.88
CA THR A 368 -19.11 21.44 -17.82
C THR A 368 -19.11 20.93 -19.28
N PRO A 369 -19.58 21.73 -20.24
CA PRO A 369 -19.51 21.35 -21.66
C PRO A 369 -18.07 21.20 -22.17
N GLU A 370 -17.13 22.01 -21.64
CA GLU A 370 -15.72 22.01 -22.03
C GLU A 370 -14.94 20.85 -21.44
N GLY A 371 -15.44 20.30 -20.30
CA GLY A 371 -14.74 19.29 -19.55
C GLY A 371 -13.61 19.83 -18.68
N ASN A 372 -13.00 18.94 -17.89
CA ASN A 372 -11.85 19.23 -17.04
C ASN A 372 -10.67 18.25 -17.29
N PHE A 373 -10.85 17.33 -18.21
CA PHE A 373 -9.85 16.36 -18.65
C PHE A 373 -10.08 15.99 -20.11
N GLU A 374 -9.23 16.45 -21.05
CA GLU A 374 -9.24 16.14 -22.49
C GLU A 374 -10.62 16.28 -23.17
N GLY A 375 -11.35 17.34 -22.84
CA GLY A 375 -12.71 17.58 -23.36
C GLY A 375 -13.83 16.77 -22.70
N HIS A 376 -13.50 15.96 -21.71
CA HIS A 376 -14.41 15.19 -20.85
C HIS A 376 -14.36 15.68 -19.41
N ASN A 377 -15.23 15.16 -18.56
CA ASN A 377 -15.28 15.50 -17.15
C ASN A 377 -14.89 14.30 -16.27
N THR A 378 -13.88 14.49 -15.46
CA THR A 378 -13.69 13.74 -14.23
C THR A 378 -14.65 14.29 -13.19
N LEU A 379 -15.53 13.44 -12.68
CA LEU A 379 -16.53 13.83 -11.68
C LEU A 379 -15.84 14.20 -10.36
N ASN A 380 -16.23 15.34 -9.77
CA ASN A 380 -15.68 15.76 -8.48
C ASN A 380 -16.68 16.65 -7.73
N ARG A 381 -16.50 16.78 -6.42
CA ARG A 381 -17.31 17.62 -5.53
C ARG A 381 -16.48 18.62 -4.73
N LEU A 382 -15.33 19.03 -5.23
CA LEU A 382 -14.40 19.95 -4.55
C LEU A 382 -15.02 21.31 -4.16
N LYS A 383 -16.14 21.70 -4.79
CA LYS A 383 -16.94 22.88 -4.41
C LYS A 383 -17.82 22.63 -3.17
N HIS A 384 -18.02 21.38 -2.78
CA HIS A 384 -18.93 20.96 -1.70
C HIS A 384 -18.17 20.34 -0.52
N LEU A 385 -16.93 20.77 -0.27
CA LEU A 385 -16.15 20.29 0.88
C LEU A 385 -16.87 20.60 2.20
N PRO A 386 -16.87 19.69 3.20
CA PRO A 386 -17.56 19.87 4.48
C PRO A 386 -17.23 21.18 5.19
N ARG A 387 -15.97 21.62 5.17
CA ARG A 387 -15.52 22.89 5.75
C ARG A 387 -16.14 24.13 5.10
N ASN A 388 -16.55 24.02 3.81
CA ASN A 388 -17.19 25.12 3.08
C ASN A 388 -18.70 25.18 3.32
N THR A 389 -19.28 24.05 3.72
CA THR A 389 -20.73 23.88 3.90
C THR A 389 -21.16 23.79 5.37
N GLY A 390 -20.21 23.90 6.31
CA GLY A 390 -20.51 23.81 7.74
C GLY A 390 -20.95 22.42 8.20
N ASP A 391 -20.45 21.37 7.55
CA ASP A 391 -20.75 19.94 7.84
C ASP A 391 -22.23 19.54 7.63
N ALA A 392 -23.02 20.44 7.07
CA ALA A 392 -24.37 20.11 6.61
C ALA A 392 -24.25 19.48 5.22
N GLY A 393 -24.13 18.14 5.17
CA GLY A 393 -24.29 17.40 3.92
C GLY A 393 -25.55 17.80 3.16
N PRO A 394 -25.77 17.31 1.93
CA PRO A 394 -26.98 17.61 1.17
C PRO A 394 -28.23 17.20 1.98
N ALA A 395 -29.33 17.96 1.81
CA ALA A 395 -30.60 17.59 2.44
C ALA A 395 -30.96 16.12 2.12
N PRO A 396 -31.62 15.37 3.02
CA PRO A 396 -31.87 13.94 2.80
C PRO A 396 -32.53 13.61 1.46
N GLU A 397 -33.44 14.46 0.99
CA GLU A 397 -34.11 14.31 -0.32
C GLU A 397 -33.13 14.51 -1.47
N GLU A 398 -32.22 15.47 -1.35
CA GLU A 398 -31.17 15.73 -2.34
C GLU A 398 -30.15 14.61 -2.38
N ALA A 399 -29.72 14.09 -1.23
CA ALA A 399 -28.84 12.94 -1.08
C ALA A 399 -29.45 11.69 -1.74
N ALA A 400 -30.72 11.41 -1.49
CA ALA A 400 -31.43 10.29 -2.10
C ALA A 400 -31.54 10.45 -3.62
N ARG A 401 -31.83 11.67 -4.12
CA ARG A 401 -31.83 11.96 -5.56
C ARG A 401 -30.47 11.75 -6.19
N LEU A 402 -29.38 12.25 -5.58
CA LEU A 402 -28.02 12.04 -6.06
C LEU A 402 -27.64 10.56 -6.11
N ALA A 403 -27.98 9.79 -5.08
CA ALA A 403 -27.74 8.34 -5.04
C ALA A 403 -28.46 7.62 -6.20
N MET A 404 -29.72 7.99 -6.47
CA MET A 404 -30.47 7.44 -7.61
C MET A 404 -29.80 7.79 -8.95
N LEU A 405 -29.36 9.04 -9.15
CA LEU A 405 -28.73 9.49 -10.38
C LEU A 405 -27.36 8.84 -10.59
N ARG A 406 -26.55 8.71 -9.53
CA ARG A 406 -25.29 7.94 -9.55
C ARG A 406 -25.52 6.49 -9.97
N GLY A 407 -26.56 5.84 -9.41
CA GLY A 407 -26.92 4.47 -9.77
C GLY A 407 -27.32 4.31 -11.25
N LYS A 408 -27.98 5.31 -11.86
CA LYS A 408 -28.27 5.28 -13.30
C LYS A 408 -27.01 5.41 -14.15
N LEU A 409 -26.12 6.35 -13.80
CA LEU A 409 -24.86 6.55 -14.53
C LEU A 409 -23.92 5.35 -14.36
N LEU A 410 -23.87 4.73 -13.18
CA LEU A 410 -23.08 3.52 -12.96
C LEU A 410 -23.53 2.39 -13.89
N LYS A 411 -24.85 2.15 -14.00
CA LYS A 411 -25.44 1.15 -14.92
C LYS A 411 -25.13 1.46 -16.38
N GLU A 412 -25.10 2.75 -16.75
CA GLU A 412 -24.74 3.16 -18.10
C GLU A 412 -23.25 2.90 -18.38
N ARG A 413 -22.37 3.24 -17.41
CA ARG A 413 -20.94 2.99 -17.47
C ARG A 413 -20.60 1.51 -17.61
N GLU A 414 -21.38 0.62 -16.97
CA GLU A 414 -21.18 -0.83 -17.04
C GLU A 414 -21.32 -1.41 -18.48
N LYS A 415 -21.87 -0.65 -19.42
CA LYS A 415 -21.94 -1.03 -20.82
C LYS A 415 -20.66 -0.72 -21.61
N ARG A 416 -19.77 0.10 -21.04
CA ARG A 416 -18.48 0.44 -21.64
C ARG A 416 -17.50 -0.74 -21.49
N VAL A 417 -16.47 -0.77 -22.35
CA VAL A 417 -15.36 -1.71 -22.19
C VAL A 417 -14.64 -1.39 -20.87
N ARG A 418 -14.51 -2.39 -20.01
CA ARG A 418 -13.88 -2.23 -18.71
C ARG A 418 -12.36 -2.13 -18.85
N PRO A 419 -11.68 -1.38 -17.94
CA PRO A 419 -10.24 -1.46 -17.80
C PRO A 419 -9.79 -2.89 -17.53
N GLY A 420 -8.55 -3.22 -17.90
CA GLY A 420 -7.93 -4.50 -17.59
C GLY A 420 -7.93 -4.76 -16.09
N LEU A 421 -8.32 -5.97 -15.69
CA LEU A 421 -8.20 -6.44 -14.33
C LEU A 421 -6.92 -7.28 -14.20
N ASP A 422 -6.02 -6.86 -13.33
CA ASP A 422 -4.92 -7.70 -12.90
C ASP A 422 -5.40 -8.58 -11.75
N ASP A 423 -5.80 -9.79 -12.10
CA ASP A 423 -6.49 -10.75 -11.21
C ASP A 423 -5.54 -11.62 -10.39
N LYS A 424 -4.23 -11.32 -10.39
CA LYS A 424 -3.31 -12.02 -9.47
C LYS A 424 -3.58 -11.64 -8.03
N VAL A 425 -3.39 -12.59 -7.13
CA VAL A 425 -3.50 -12.42 -5.68
C VAL A 425 -2.10 -12.25 -5.11
N LEU A 426 -1.78 -11.05 -4.63
CA LEU A 426 -0.52 -10.74 -3.95
C LEU A 426 -0.74 -10.85 -2.44
N ALA A 427 0.09 -11.63 -1.74
CA ALA A 427 -0.11 -11.91 -0.32
C ALA A 427 0.04 -10.66 0.54
N ASP A 428 1.03 -9.80 0.25
CA ASP A 428 1.28 -8.55 0.97
C ASP A 428 0.14 -7.53 0.83
N TRP A 429 -0.37 -7.31 -0.39
CA TRP A 429 -1.47 -6.37 -0.62
C TRP A 429 -2.79 -6.88 -0.06
N ASN A 430 -3.03 -8.18 -0.16
CA ASN A 430 -4.17 -8.82 0.51
C ASN A 430 -4.04 -8.70 2.03
N GLY A 431 -2.83 -8.86 2.59
CA GLY A 431 -2.56 -8.66 4.01
C GLY A 431 -2.95 -7.26 4.49
N LEU A 432 -2.62 -6.22 3.72
CA LEU A 432 -3.05 -4.84 4.00
C LEU A 432 -4.57 -4.70 3.96
N MET A 433 -5.24 -5.23 2.93
CA MET A 433 -6.68 -5.11 2.79
C MET A 433 -7.44 -5.93 3.85
N ILE A 434 -6.98 -7.13 4.19
CA ILE A 434 -7.56 -7.95 5.26
C ILE A 434 -7.48 -7.25 6.60
N ALA A 435 -6.31 -6.66 6.94
CA ALA A 435 -6.14 -5.88 8.16
C ALA A 435 -7.06 -4.66 8.18
N ALA A 436 -7.16 -3.94 7.05
CA ALA A 436 -8.05 -2.79 6.90
C ALA A 436 -9.52 -3.16 7.11
N LEU A 437 -9.98 -4.25 6.50
CA LEU A 437 -11.35 -4.76 6.67
C LEU A 437 -11.64 -5.18 8.12
N ALA A 438 -10.68 -5.84 8.78
CA ALA A 438 -10.83 -6.26 10.18
C ALA A 438 -10.89 -5.05 11.12
N ASN A 439 -9.96 -4.10 10.97
CA ASN A 439 -9.88 -2.89 11.82
C ASN A 439 -11.05 -1.95 11.58
N ALA A 440 -11.36 -1.63 10.32
CA ALA A 440 -12.48 -0.78 9.95
C ALA A 440 -13.83 -1.41 10.33
N GLY A 441 -13.99 -2.71 10.08
CA GLY A 441 -15.20 -3.45 10.43
C GLY A 441 -15.46 -3.47 11.94
N ALA A 442 -14.43 -3.68 12.75
CA ALA A 442 -14.53 -3.63 14.21
C ALA A 442 -14.81 -2.21 14.73
N LEU A 443 -14.12 -1.21 14.18
CA LEU A 443 -14.25 0.19 14.57
C LEU A 443 -15.66 0.76 14.25
N LEU A 444 -16.19 0.46 13.06
CA LEU A 444 -17.46 0.98 12.56
C LEU A 444 -18.67 0.08 12.86
N GLY A 445 -18.41 -1.13 13.38
CA GLY A 445 -19.47 -2.10 13.70
C GLY A 445 -20.04 -2.80 12.45
N GLU A 446 -19.20 -3.10 11.47
CA GLU A 446 -19.54 -3.75 10.19
C GLU A 446 -18.99 -5.20 10.15
N PRO A 447 -19.71 -6.19 10.71
CA PRO A 447 -19.24 -7.57 10.82
C PRO A 447 -19.01 -8.23 9.45
N ASP A 448 -19.74 -7.83 8.41
CA ASP A 448 -19.56 -8.34 7.05
C ASP A 448 -18.17 -8.01 6.47
N TRP A 449 -17.59 -6.86 6.87
CA TRP A 449 -16.25 -6.49 6.44
C TRP A 449 -15.20 -7.43 7.05
N ILE A 450 -15.35 -7.73 8.36
CA ILE A 450 -14.50 -8.70 9.06
C ILE A 450 -14.62 -10.08 8.40
N ALA A 451 -15.84 -10.52 8.09
CA ALA A 451 -16.09 -11.81 7.44
C ALA A 451 -15.46 -11.91 6.03
N ARG A 452 -15.43 -10.81 5.27
CA ARG A 452 -14.74 -10.73 3.96
C ARG A 452 -13.23 -10.87 4.13
N GLY A 453 -12.63 -10.12 5.04
CA GLY A 453 -11.21 -10.24 5.39
C GLY A 453 -10.84 -11.65 5.85
N ALA A 454 -11.65 -12.25 6.71
CA ALA A 454 -11.47 -13.61 7.19
C ALA A 454 -11.53 -14.67 6.08
N ARG A 455 -12.36 -14.45 5.04
CA ARG A 455 -12.44 -15.35 3.88
C ARG A 455 -11.17 -15.28 3.05
N ALA A 456 -10.70 -14.07 2.73
CA ALA A 456 -9.46 -13.85 1.98
C ALA A 456 -8.26 -14.42 2.75
N PHE A 457 -8.19 -14.22 4.06
CA PHE A 457 -7.15 -14.79 4.91
C PHE A 457 -7.10 -16.31 4.83
N ARG A 458 -8.27 -16.98 4.93
CA ARG A 458 -8.33 -18.46 4.86
C ARG A 458 -7.85 -18.99 3.51
N PHE A 459 -8.18 -18.32 2.41
CA PHE A 459 -7.67 -18.66 1.08
C PHE A 459 -6.14 -18.60 1.04
N ILE A 460 -5.55 -17.49 1.48
CA ILE A 460 -4.09 -17.31 1.44
C ILE A 460 -3.38 -18.32 2.37
N ALA A 461 -3.92 -18.54 3.56
CA ALA A 461 -3.37 -19.52 4.49
C ALA A 461 -3.41 -20.95 3.94
N ALA A 462 -4.45 -21.32 3.16
CA ALA A 462 -4.61 -22.66 2.58
C ALA A 462 -3.84 -22.83 1.25
N GLU A 463 -3.98 -21.86 0.34
CA GLU A 463 -3.52 -22.02 -1.06
C GLU A 463 -2.16 -21.40 -1.31
N MET A 464 -1.78 -20.38 -0.54
CA MET A 464 -0.52 -19.65 -0.73
C MET A 464 0.55 -19.98 0.31
N THR A 465 0.30 -20.92 1.21
CA THR A 465 1.28 -21.37 2.23
C THR A 465 1.72 -22.80 1.95
N ARG A 466 3.02 -23.09 2.07
CA ARG A 466 3.63 -24.40 1.94
C ARG A 466 4.47 -24.68 3.20
N GLY A 467 3.96 -25.49 4.12
CA GLY A 467 4.53 -25.66 5.46
C GLY A 467 4.44 -24.36 6.26
N ASP A 468 5.58 -23.78 6.64
CA ASP A 468 5.69 -22.47 7.30
C ASP A 468 6.05 -21.32 6.31
N ARG A 469 6.22 -21.62 5.02
CA ARG A 469 6.63 -20.65 3.98
C ARG A 469 5.39 -20.11 3.24
N LEU A 470 5.24 -18.81 3.30
CA LEU A 470 4.26 -18.06 2.53
C LEU A 470 4.80 -17.80 1.12
N GLY A 471 3.96 -17.90 0.09
CA GLY A 471 4.27 -17.47 -1.27
C GLY A 471 3.83 -16.03 -1.50
N HIS A 472 4.31 -15.43 -2.59
CA HIS A 472 4.08 -14.01 -2.92
C HIS A 472 2.86 -13.80 -3.81
N SER A 473 2.87 -14.37 -5.01
CA SER A 473 1.82 -14.20 -6.04
C SER A 473 1.16 -15.52 -6.37
N TRP A 474 -0.17 -15.51 -6.44
CA TRP A 474 -0.97 -16.65 -6.90
C TRP A 474 -1.88 -16.23 -8.05
N ARG A 475 -1.86 -17.00 -9.12
CA ARG A 475 -2.79 -16.85 -10.24
C ARG A 475 -2.96 -18.18 -10.97
N ALA A 476 -4.20 -18.52 -11.35
CA ALA A 476 -4.52 -19.70 -12.14
C ALA A 476 -3.92 -21.02 -11.57
N GLY A 477 -3.87 -21.17 -10.23
CA GLY A 477 -3.33 -22.34 -9.55
C GLY A 477 -1.80 -22.38 -9.44
N ARG A 478 -1.07 -21.41 -9.98
CA ARG A 478 0.38 -21.27 -9.85
C ARG A 478 0.73 -20.29 -8.73
N LEU A 479 1.60 -20.73 -7.83
CA LEU A 479 2.12 -19.93 -6.71
C LEU A 479 3.60 -19.64 -6.91
N LEU A 480 4.00 -18.38 -6.77
CA LEU A 480 5.40 -17.98 -6.73
C LEU A 480 5.94 -18.07 -5.30
N VAL A 481 7.03 -18.81 -5.12
CA VAL A 481 7.71 -19.05 -3.84
C VAL A 481 9.23 -18.86 -3.99
N PRO A 482 9.94 -18.48 -2.91
CA PRO A 482 9.43 -18.06 -1.62
C PRO A 482 8.77 -16.69 -1.70
N GLY A 483 7.89 -16.38 -0.72
CA GLY A 483 7.38 -15.04 -0.52
C GLY A 483 8.44 -14.06 -0.05
N LEU A 484 8.08 -12.80 0.04
CA LEU A 484 8.91 -11.68 0.48
C LEU A 484 8.62 -11.32 1.96
N ALA A 485 9.49 -10.58 2.60
CA ALA A 485 9.25 -10.11 3.97
C ALA A 485 7.95 -9.31 4.09
N SER A 486 7.58 -8.55 3.04
CA SER A 486 6.30 -7.82 2.98
C SER A 486 5.09 -8.73 3.07
N ASP A 487 5.13 -9.91 2.42
CA ASP A 487 4.05 -10.91 2.50
C ASP A 487 3.85 -11.38 3.93
N PHE A 488 4.94 -11.80 4.57
CA PHE A 488 4.90 -12.26 5.96
C PHE A 488 4.40 -11.16 6.90
N THR A 489 4.98 -9.97 6.82
CA THR A 489 4.65 -8.90 7.77
C THR A 489 3.22 -8.41 7.62
N ASN A 490 2.73 -8.22 6.40
CA ASN A 490 1.35 -7.80 6.18
C ASN A 490 0.33 -8.90 6.50
N MET A 491 0.64 -10.17 6.22
CA MET A 491 -0.24 -11.28 6.61
C MET A 491 -0.23 -11.55 8.11
N ILE A 492 0.88 -11.35 8.82
CA ILE A 492 0.93 -11.36 10.29
C ILE A 492 0.06 -10.22 10.84
N ARG A 493 0.18 -8.99 10.30
CA ARG A 493 -0.67 -7.86 10.69
C ARG A 493 -2.15 -8.19 10.49
N ALA A 494 -2.52 -8.81 9.36
CA ALA A 494 -3.87 -9.26 9.07
C ALA A 494 -4.38 -10.29 10.07
N ALA A 495 -3.55 -11.28 10.41
CA ALA A 495 -3.86 -12.30 11.38
C ALA A 495 -4.12 -11.70 12.79
N LEU A 496 -3.26 -10.78 13.23
CA LEU A 496 -3.41 -10.10 14.53
C LEU A 496 -4.68 -9.24 14.57
N ALA A 497 -4.99 -8.51 13.49
CA ALA A 497 -6.22 -7.73 13.39
C ALA A 497 -7.49 -8.61 13.43
N LEU A 498 -7.50 -9.74 12.73
CA LEU A 498 -8.59 -10.72 12.78
C LEU A 498 -8.70 -11.36 14.17
N HIS A 499 -7.57 -11.69 14.81
CA HIS A 499 -7.58 -12.23 16.18
C HIS A 499 -8.21 -11.25 17.17
N GLU A 500 -7.81 -9.97 17.15
CA GLU A 500 -8.39 -8.95 18.03
C GLU A 500 -9.89 -8.77 17.76
N ALA A 501 -10.31 -8.75 16.47
CA ALA A 501 -11.71 -8.54 16.09
C ALA A 501 -12.61 -9.73 16.43
N THR A 502 -12.15 -10.97 16.29
CA THR A 502 -12.97 -12.18 16.42
C THR A 502 -12.75 -12.95 17.73
N GLY A 503 -11.56 -12.82 18.33
CA GLY A 503 -11.13 -13.64 19.47
C GLY A 503 -10.78 -15.09 19.12
N GLU A 504 -10.64 -15.42 17.82
CA GLU A 504 -10.31 -16.77 17.36
C GLU A 504 -8.79 -17.00 17.43
N SER A 505 -8.36 -18.07 18.14
CA SER A 505 -6.93 -18.38 18.32
C SER A 505 -6.20 -18.81 17.04
N PRO A 506 -6.83 -19.49 16.05
CA PRO A 506 -6.11 -19.90 14.85
C PRO A 506 -5.40 -18.76 14.10
N TYR A 507 -5.91 -17.54 14.19
CA TYR A 507 -5.24 -16.37 13.59
C TYR A 507 -3.92 -16.05 14.31
N LEU A 508 -3.92 -16.03 15.65
CA LEU A 508 -2.71 -15.80 16.43
C LEU A 508 -1.69 -16.95 16.23
N ASP A 509 -2.17 -18.20 16.22
CA ASP A 509 -1.33 -19.37 15.97
C ASP A 509 -0.62 -19.27 14.61
N GLN A 510 -1.35 -18.89 13.56
CA GLN A 510 -0.79 -18.70 12.22
C GLN A 510 0.20 -17.52 12.18
N ALA A 511 -0.09 -16.41 12.86
CA ALA A 511 0.82 -15.28 12.97
C ALA A 511 2.16 -15.71 13.59
N LEU A 512 2.13 -16.51 14.65
CA LEU A 512 3.33 -17.05 15.30
C LEU A 512 4.13 -18.00 14.39
N VAL A 513 3.46 -18.83 13.60
CA VAL A 513 4.13 -19.70 12.59
C VAL A 513 4.87 -18.84 11.57
N TRP A 514 4.20 -17.86 10.99
CA TRP A 514 4.81 -16.98 9.98
C TRP A 514 5.90 -16.07 10.58
N GLN A 515 5.73 -15.58 11.82
CA GLN A 515 6.77 -14.78 12.48
C GLN A 515 8.06 -15.60 12.69
N ARG A 516 7.96 -16.87 13.09
CA ARG A 516 9.13 -17.75 13.23
C ARG A 516 9.81 -18.06 11.89
N ALA A 517 9.02 -18.19 10.80
CA ALA A 517 9.58 -18.36 9.47
C ALA A 517 10.28 -17.09 8.98
N LEU A 518 9.70 -15.90 9.23
CA LEU A 518 10.32 -14.61 8.95
C LEU A 518 11.66 -14.47 9.69
N ASP A 519 11.70 -14.79 10.99
CA ASP A 519 12.93 -14.74 11.79
C ASP A 519 14.00 -15.70 11.29
N ARG A 520 13.61 -16.87 10.82
CA ARG A 520 14.56 -17.90 10.33
C ARG A 520 15.19 -17.53 9.01
N HIS A 521 14.40 -17.03 8.05
CA HIS A 521 14.82 -16.91 6.65
C HIS A 521 15.13 -15.49 6.19
N TYR A 522 14.66 -14.48 6.92
CA TYR A 522 14.76 -13.07 6.47
C TYR A 522 15.59 -12.20 7.41
N ALA A 523 15.94 -12.69 8.61
CA ALA A 523 16.64 -11.88 9.58
C ALA A 523 17.93 -11.25 9.03
N ASN A 524 18.11 -9.96 9.31
CA ASN A 524 19.33 -9.22 9.06
C ASN A 524 20.10 -9.07 10.40
N PRO A 525 21.17 -9.83 10.60
CA PRO A 525 21.91 -9.80 11.86
C PRO A 525 22.62 -8.46 12.10
N ASP A 526 22.89 -7.69 11.04
CA ASP A 526 23.67 -6.47 11.14
C ASP A 526 22.88 -5.32 11.80
N ASN A 527 21.56 -5.25 11.57
CA ASN A 527 20.70 -4.19 12.08
C ASN A 527 19.49 -4.69 12.89
N GLY A 528 19.36 -6.00 13.07
CA GLY A 528 18.24 -6.59 13.82
C GLY A 528 16.88 -6.55 13.14
N GLY A 529 16.83 -6.07 11.89
CA GLY A 529 15.64 -6.07 11.04
C GLY A 529 15.60 -7.26 10.09
N TYR A 530 14.97 -7.06 8.93
CA TYR A 530 14.78 -8.10 7.92
C TYR A 530 15.21 -7.63 6.54
N PHE A 531 15.81 -8.53 5.75
CA PHE A 531 15.95 -8.39 4.32
C PHE A 531 14.57 -8.56 3.65
N LEU A 532 14.42 -8.02 2.44
CA LEU A 532 13.19 -8.22 1.66
C LEU A 532 13.02 -9.67 1.23
N THR A 533 14.14 -10.34 0.89
CA THR A 533 14.15 -11.69 0.33
C THR A 533 14.65 -12.73 1.33
N ALA A 534 14.20 -13.97 1.16
CA ALA A 534 14.65 -15.10 1.95
C ALA A 534 16.16 -15.40 1.70
N ASP A 535 16.77 -16.15 2.62
CA ASP A 535 18.15 -16.57 2.54
C ASP A 535 18.44 -17.59 1.43
N ASP A 536 17.40 -18.28 0.96
CA ASP A 536 17.41 -19.23 -0.15
C ASP A 536 16.96 -18.62 -1.50
N ALA A 537 16.72 -17.30 -1.57
CA ALA A 537 16.41 -16.62 -2.81
C ALA A 537 17.65 -16.59 -3.73
N ALA A 538 17.48 -17.02 -4.98
CA ALA A 538 18.57 -17.14 -5.95
C ALA A 538 18.50 -16.06 -7.04
N GLY A 539 19.65 -15.82 -7.72
CA GLY A 539 19.70 -14.97 -8.91
C GLY A 539 19.69 -13.47 -8.65
N LEU A 540 20.03 -13.02 -7.44
CA LEU A 540 20.11 -11.61 -7.07
C LEU A 540 21.57 -11.16 -6.96
N VAL A 541 21.89 -9.97 -7.47
CA VAL A 541 23.23 -9.36 -7.36
C VAL A 541 23.52 -8.80 -5.97
N VAL A 542 22.46 -8.46 -5.22
CA VAL A 542 22.52 -8.02 -3.83
C VAL A 542 21.23 -8.44 -3.14
N ARG A 543 21.29 -8.73 -1.85
CA ARG A 543 20.11 -9.01 -1.06
C ARG A 543 19.52 -7.68 -0.53
N PRO A 544 18.33 -7.23 -1.01
CA PRO A 544 17.85 -5.91 -0.68
C PRO A 544 17.33 -5.83 0.76
N GLY A 545 17.66 -4.73 1.45
CA GLY A 545 17.02 -4.36 2.71
C GLY A 545 15.84 -3.42 2.41
N ALA A 546 14.65 -3.77 2.85
CA ALA A 546 13.45 -2.95 2.64
C ALA A 546 13.17 -2.11 3.89
N THR A 547 13.73 -0.91 3.95
CA THR A 547 13.63 -0.03 5.11
C THR A 547 12.87 1.26 4.85
N HIS A 548 12.77 1.71 3.59
CA HIS A 548 12.04 2.91 3.19
C HIS A 548 10.59 2.59 2.84
N ASP A 549 9.69 3.50 3.20
CA ASP A 549 8.30 3.45 2.75
C ASP A 549 8.22 3.89 1.28
N ASP A 550 7.39 3.20 0.53
CA ASP A 550 6.96 3.54 -0.81
C ASP A 550 5.44 3.78 -0.79
N ALA A 551 4.70 3.44 -1.83
CA ALA A 551 3.25 3.44 -1.84
C ALA A 551 2.65 2.50 -0.75
N THR A 552 3.41 1.48 -0.36
CA THR A 552 3.12 0.60 0.78
C THR A 552 4.10 0.83 1.93
N PRO A 553 3.68 0.57 3.19
CA PRO A 553 4.59 0.65 4.33
C PRO A 553 5.71 -0.39 4.21
N ASN A 554 6.92 -0.01 4.60
CA ASN A 554 8.07 -0.91 4.54
C ASN A 554 7.90 -2.11 5.49
N PRO A 555 8.37 -3.32 5.11
CA PRO A 555 8.15 -4.53 5.90
C PRO A 555 8.80 -4.47 7.29
N ASN A 556 9.89 -3.74 7.47
CA ASN A 556 10.52 -3.57 8.79
C ASN A 556 9.66 -2.72 9.74
N GLY A 557 9.00 -1.67 9.23
CA GLY A 557 8.05 -0.89 10.01
C GLY A 557 6.83 -1.72 10.43
N VAL A 558 6.27 -2.49 9.50
CA VAL A 558 5.14 -3.40 9.79
C VAL A 558 5.56 -4.49 10.78
N ALA A 559 6.74 -5.11 10.60
CA ALA A 559 7.28 -6.11 11.51
C ALA A 559 7.44 -5.57 12.93
N ALA A 560 7.99 -4.36 13.09
CA ALA A 560 8.13 -3.74 14.41
C ALA A 560 6.77 -3.59 15.11
N GLY A 561 5.75 -3.12 14.41
CA GLY A 561 4.38 -3.03 14.93
C GLY A 561 3.79 -4.40 15.30
N ASN A 562 4.01 -5.42 14.48
CA ASN A 562 3.58 -6.79 14.74
C ASN A 562 4.27 -7.36 15.99
N LEU A 563 5.57 -7.17 16.15
CA LEU A 563 6.34 -7.65 17.31
C LEU A 563 5.83 -7.02 18.60
N VAL A 564 5.49 -5.73 18.60
CA VAL A 564 4.86 -5.07 19.76
C VAL A 564 3.52 -5.72 20.10
N ARG A 565 2.67 -5.98 19.11
CA ARG A 565 1.36 -6.64 19.31
C ARG A 565 1.52 -8.09 19.78
N LEU A 566 2.44 -8.86 19.16
CA LEU A 566 2.75 -10.24 19.56
C LEU A 566 3.22 -10.32 21.00
N ALA A 567 4.04 -9.36 21.46
CA ALA A 567 4.48 -9.33 22.87
C ALA A 567 3.30 -9.28 23.84
N VAL A 568 2.25 -8.54 23.49
CA VAL A 568 1.03 -8.41 24.30
C VAL A 568 0.09 -9.62 24.11
N LEU A 569 -0.23 -9.95 22.85
CA LEU A 569 -1.25 -10.96 22.55
C LEU A 569 -0.78 -12.41 22.83
N ALA A 570 0.50 -12.70 22.62
CA ALA A 570 1.10 -14.00 22.96
C ALA A 570 1.74 -14.02 24.36
N GLY A 571 1.87 -12.86 25.03
CA GLY A 571 2.41 -12.76 26.36
C GLY A 571 3.93 -13.04 26.48
N GLU A 572 4.70 -12.76 25.42
CA GLU A 572 6.14 -13.06 25.37
C GLU A 572 6.99 -11.78 25.22
N ASP A 573 7.66 -11.33 26.28
CA ASP A 573 8.55 -10.15 26.25
C ASP A 573 9.73 -10.26 25.27
N ALA A 574 10.06 -11.44 24.79
CA ALA A 574 11.10 -11.63 23.79
C ALA A 574 10.79 -10.84 22.50
N TRP A 575 9.52 -10.79 22.10
CA TRP A 575 9.06 -10.02 20.93
C TRP A 575 9.24 -8.51 21.12
N ARG A 576 8.98 -8.00 22.33
CA ARG A 576 9.21 -6.58 22.66
C ARG A 576 10.67 -6.19 22.53
N ARG A 577 11.59 -7.01 23.07
CA ARG A 577 13.05 -6.79 22.91
C ARG A 577 13.50 -6.91 21.45
N GLN A 578 12.86 -7.76 20.66
CA GLN A 578 13.15 -7.87 19.22
C GLN A 578 12.69 -6.62 18.47
N ALA A 579 11.50 -6.09 18.79
CA ALA A 579 11.02 -4.81 18.25
C ALA A 579 11.99 -3.67 18.54
N ASP A 580 12.50 -3.58 19.79
CA ASP A 580 13.46 -2.55 20.19
C ASP A 580 14.75 -2.62 19.34
N ARG A 581 15.33 -3.82 19.18
CA ARG A 581 16.54 -4.01 18.37
C ARG A 581 16.33 -3.65 16.90
N LEU A 582 15.18 -4.05 16.35
CA LEU A 582 14.82 -3.75 14.96
C LEU A 582 14.67 -2.23 14.76
N ILE A 583 13.91 -1.56 15.61
CA ILE A 583 13.67 -0.12 15.54
C ILE A 583 15.00 0.66 15.65
N GLU A 584 15.82 0.36 16.67
CA GLU A 584 17.10 1.02 16.88
C GLU A 584 18.06 0.82 15.70
N GLY A 585 18.15 -0.41 15.18
CA GLY A 585 19.07 -0.72 14.10
C GLY A 585 18.66 -0.14 12.76
N VAL A 586 17.37 -0.21 12.40
CA VAL A 586 16.87 0.33 11.12
C VAL A 586 16.87 1.86 11.14
N LEU A 587 16.45 2.51 12.24
CA LEU A 587 16.54 3.99 12.36
C LEU A 587 17.99 4.45 12.39
N GLY A 588 18.91 3.67 12.95
CA GLY A 588 20.36 3.95 12.88
C GLY A 588 20.89 3.98 11.45
N ALA A 589 20.36 3.13 10.58
CA ALA A 589 20.69 3.12 9.15
C ALA A 589 19.99 4.25 8.37
N ALA A 590 18.84 4.74 8.83
CA ALA A 590 18.08 5.83 8.20
C ALA A 590 18.82 7.19 8.27
N GLY A 591 19.69 7.39 9.26
CA GLY A 591 20.41 8.64 9.46
C GLY A 591 19.45 9.83 9.66
N GLU A 592 19.59 10.88 8.85
CA GLU A 592 18.74 12.09 8.93
C GLU A 592 17.38 11.93 8.20
N ASN A 593 17.23 10.93 7.33
CA ASN A 593 15.99 10.75 6.53
C ASN A 593 14.94 9.93 7.28
N LEU A 594 14.47 10.42 8.42
CA LEU A 594 13.43 9.75 9.20
C LEU A 594 12.05 9.77 8.53
N VAL A 595 11.77 10.76 7.69
CA VAL A 595 10.47 10.91 6.99
C VAL A 595 10.19 9.73 6.05
N GLY A 596 11.21 9.21 5.39
CA GLY A 596 11.09 8.01 4.54
C GLY A 596 10.88 6.69 5.29
N HIS A 597 10.73 6.73 6.63
CA HIS A 597 10.55 5.57 7.50
C HIS A 597 9.31 5.75 8.40
N ALA A 598 8.27 6.41 7.90
CA ALA A 598 7.07 6.76 8.67
C ALA A 598 6.39 5.53 9.29
N ALA A 599 6.32 4.40 8.57
CA ALA A 599 5.77 3.15 9.10
C ALA A 599 6.54 2.64 10.33
N LEU A 600 7.86 2.78 10.33
CA LEU A 600 8.69 2.42 11.48
C LEU A 600 8.51 3.40 12.65
N LEU A 601 8.37 4.71 12.37
CA LEU A 601 8.05 5.72 13.38
C LEU A 601 6.66 5.49 14.00
N ASN A 602 5.69 5.05 13.21
CA ASN A 602 4.36 4.65 13.69
C ASN A 602 4.43 3.42 14.62
N ALA A 603 5.28 2.46 14.28
CA ALA A 603 5.55 1.30 15.15
C ALA A 603 6.28 1.70 16.44
N LEU A 604 7.21 2.65 16.40
CA LEU A 604 7.86 3.21 17.57
C LEU A 604 6.85 3.92 18.49
N ASP A 605 5.95 4.73 17.94
CA ASP A 605 4.87 5.34 18.74
C ASP A 605 4.01 4.30 19.43
N LEU A 606 3.62 3.23 18.73
CA LEU A 606 2.91 2.08 19.31
C LEU A 606 3.75 1.44 20.44
N ARG A 607 5.06 1.24 20.22
CA ARG A 607 5.98 0.63 21.20
C ARG A 607 6.08 1.45 22.49
N LEU A 608 6.10 2.77 22.37
CA LEU A 608 6.26 3.68 23.51
C LEU A 608 4.95 3.94 24.26
N ARG A 609 3.80 3.82 23.58
CA ARG A 609 2.49 4.28 24.09
C ARG A 609 1.36 3.26 23.97
N ALA A 610 1.68 1.97 23.78
CA ALA A 610 0.64 0.94 23.66
C ALA A 610 -0.35 1.04 24.84
N ALA A 611 -1.63 1.19 24.53
CA ALA A 611 -2.74 1.09 25.46
C ALA A 611 -3.28 -0.35 25.41
N GLU A 612 -2.81 -1.18 26.32
CA GLU A 612 -3.23 -2.57 26.44
C GLU A 612 -4.57 -2.62 27.17
N ILE A 613 -5.63 -3.02 26.46
CA ILE A 613 -6.97 -3.13 27.01
C ILE A 613 -7.26 -4.60 27.31
N VAL A 614 -7.08 -4.96 28.57
CA VAL A 614 -7.29 -6.35 29.06
C VAL A 614 -8.75 -6.52 29.46
N VAL A 615 -9.48 -7.38 28.73
CA VAL A 615 -10.89 -7.65 28.98
C VAL A 615 -11.04 -9.03 29.62
N THR A 616 -11.73 -9.07 30.77
CA THR A 616 -11.91 -10.28 31.59
C THR A 616 -13.35 -10.77 31.55
N GLY A 617 -13.55 -12.01 32.03
CA GLY A 617 -14.87 -12.60 32.19
C GLY A 617 -15.23 -13.63 31.14
N SER A 618 -16.44 -14.20 31.30
CA SER A 618 -17.01 -15.12 30.33
C SER A 618 -17.18 -14.44 28.95
N ARG A 619 -17.21 -15.22 27.86
CA ARG A 619 -17.35 -14.68 26.51
C ARG A 619 -18.56 -13.75 26.39
N GLU A 620 -19.69 -14.11 26.97
CA GLU A 620 -20.92 -13.31 26.96
C GLU A 620 -20.73 -11.92 27.60
N ARG A 621 -19.93 -11.85 28.67
CA ARG A 621 -19.62 -10.59 29.37
C ARG A 621 -18.49 -9.81 28.74
N ALA A 622 -17.51 -10.51 28.17
CA ALA A 622 -16.33 -9.89 27.56
C ALA A 622 -16.63 -9.30 26.16
N ASP A 623 -17.44 -9.95 25.33
CA ASP A 623 -17.68 -9.51 23.95
C ASP A 623 -18.19 -8.06 23.81
N PRO A 624 -19.14 -7.57 24.62
CA PRO A 624 -19.55 -6.16 24.56
C PRO A 624 -18.42 -5.19 24.93
N LEU A 625 -17.56 -5.56 25.89
CA LEU A 625 -16.40 -4.76 26.31
C LEU A 625 -15.33 -4.71 25.23
N VAL A 626 -15.06 -5.86 24.61
CA VAL A 626 -14.13 -5.93 23.46
C VAL A 626 -14.64 -5.09 22.30
N ALA A 627 -15.92 -5.19 21.97
CA ALA A 627 -16.55 -4.36 20.94
C ALA A 627 -16.43 -2.86 21.27
N ALA A 628 -16.64 -2.47 22.53
CA ALA A 628 -16.44 -1.08 22.96
C ALA A 628 -14.97 -0.64 22.85
N ALA A 629 -14.02 -1.50 23.23
CA ALA A 629 -12.59 -1.24 23.11
C ALA A 629 -12.17 -1.05 21.66
N LEU A 630 -12.62 -1.92 20.76
CA LEU A 630 -12.28 -1.87 19.33
C LEU A 630 -12.91 -0.67 18.60
N ARG A 631 -13.98 -0.07 19.16
CA ARG A 631 -14.60 1.16 18.64
C ARG A 631 -13.90 2.45 19.07
N LEU A 632 -12.88 2.38 19.93
CA LEU A 632 -12.09 3.56 20.28
C LEU A 632 -11.20 3.96 19.10
N PRO A 633 -11.27 5.21 18.60
CA PRO A 633 -10.46 5.69 17.49
C PRO A 633 -9.03 6.04 17.93
N ILE A 634 -8.31 5.06 18.48
CA ILE A 634 -6.97 5.20 19.05
C ILE A 634 -6.06 4.18 18.37
N LEU A 635 -5.00 4.67 17.70
CA LEU A 635 -4.12 3.82 16.91
C LEU A 635 -3.13 3.01 17.77
N THR A 636 -2.96 3.38 19.04
CA THR A 636 -2.06 2.68 19.97
C THR A 636 -2.76 1.59 20.80
N ARG A 637 -4.07 1.35 20.61
CA ARG A 637 -4.78 0.30 21.34
C ARG A 637 -4.32 -1.11 20.93
N ILE A 638 -4.26 -2.01 21.90
CA ILE A 638 -4.15 -3.46 21.73
C ILE A 638 -5.17 -4.10 22.64
N VAL A 639 -6.09 -4.91 22.11
CA VAL A 639 -7.18 -5.50 22.88
C VAL A 639 -6.90 -6.97 23.15
N LEU A 640 -6.77 -7.33 24.42
CA LEU A 640 -6.45 -8.67 24.88
C LEU A 640 -7.61 -9.27 25.67
N ARG A 641 -8.07 -10.45 25.30
CA ARG A 641 -9.02 -11.26 26.05
C ARG A 641 -8.26 -12.09 27.09
N ALA A 642 -8.52 -11.87 28.37
CA ALA A 642 -7.91 -12.62 29.47
C ALA A 642 -9.01 -13.14 30.40
N PRO A 643 -9.57 -14.35 30.14
CA PRO A 643 -10.65 -14.91 30.95
C PRO A 643 -10.24 -15.20 32.40
N SER A 644 -8.93 -15.36 32.65
CA SER A 644 -8.38 -15.55 33.98
C SER A 644 -6.98 -14.94 34.10
N ALA A 645 -6.46 -14.82 35.32
CA ALA A 645 -5.10 -14.32 35.58
C ALA A 645 -4.02 -15.14 34.86
N ASP A 646 -4.25 -16.43 34.68
CA ASP A 646 -3.29 -17.34 34.02
C ASP A 646 -3.16 -17.11 32.51
N ALA A 647 -4.10 -16.40 31.91
CA ALA A 647 -4.02 -15.95 30.54
C ALA A 647 -3.03 -14.80 30.32
N LEU A 648 -2.49 -14.23 31.40
CA LEU A 648 -1.52 -13.14 31.37
C LEU A 648 -0.14 -13.61 31.85
N PRO A 649 0.95 -13.02 31.31
CA PRO A 649 2.29 -13.23 31.84
C PRO A 649 2.38 -12.94 33.38
N ALA A 650 3.27 -13.62 34.06
CA ALA A 650 3.45 -13.46 35.52
C ALA A 650 3.76 -12.00 35.93
N ALA A 651 4.48 -11.27 35.05
CA ALA A 651 4.86 -9.88 35.31
C ALA A 651 3.81 -8.86 34.79
N HIS A 652 2.69 -9.31 34.21
CA HIS A 652 1.70 -8.37 33.63
C HIS A 652 0.99 -7.58 34.75
N PRO A 653 0.93 -6.23 34.68
CA PRO A 653 0.43 -5.37 35.76
C PRO A 653 -1.06 -5.54 36.10
N ALA A 654 -1.86 -6.14 35.19
CA ALA A 654 -3.26 -6.47 35.45
C ALA A 654 -3.45 -7.84 36.14
N ARG A 655 -2.45 -8.73 36.16
CA ARG A 655 -2.61 -10.14 36.57
C ARG A 655 -3.25 -10.29 37.95
N ASP A 656 -2.72 -9.60 38.97
CA ASP A 656 -3.24 -9.68 40.33
C ASP A 656 -4.62 -9.03 40.49
N LYS A 657 -4.94 -8.07 39.62
CA LYS A 657 -6.22 -7.34 39.66
C LYS A 657 -7.38 -8.14 39.07
N ILE A 658 -7.12 -9.02 38.11
CA ILE A 658 -8.14 -9.86 37.45
C ILE A 658 -8.86 -10.77 38.45
N SER A 659 -8.12 -11.37 39.38
CA SER A 659 -8.67 -12.30 40.39
C SER A 659 -9.70 -11.67 41.33
N ALA A 660 -9.62 -10.35 41.53
CA ALA A 660 -10.55 -9.56 42.34
C ALA A 660 -11.58 -8.78 41.54
N ALA A 661 -11.54 -8.88 40.21
CA ALA A 661 -12.44 -8.12 39.32
C ALA A 661 -13.82 -8.77 39.23
N PRO A 662 -14.88 -7.94 38.98
CA PRO A 662 -16.19 -8.48 38.60
C PRO A 662 -16.09 -9.25 37.28
N ASP A 663 -16.99 -10.25 37.09
CA ASP A 663 -17.15 -10.91 35.80
C ASP A 663 -17.55 -9.89 34.71
N GLY A 664 -16.73 -9.74 33.68
CA GLY A 664 -16.92 -8.73 32.65
C GLY A 664 -16.42 -7.34 33.04
N ALA A 665 -15.12 -7.19 33.21
CA ALA A 665 -14.43 -5.92 33.43
C ALA A 665 -13.30 -5.71 32.41
N ALA A 666 -12.95 -4.44 32.16
CA ALA A 666 -11.79 -4.07 31.37
C ALA A 666 -10.76 -3.31 32.22
N PHE A 667 -9.49 -3.54 31.94
CA PHE A 667 -8.37 -2.79 32.50
C PHE A 667 -7.60 -2.12 31.35
N VAL A 668 -7.25 -0.85 31.52
CA VAL A 668 -6.38 -0.12 30.61
C VAL A 668 -4.99 -0.06 31.21
N CYS A 669 -4.01 -0.67 30.57
CA CYS A 669 -2.64 -0.68 31.02
C CYS A 669 -1.75 0.09 30.02
N VAL A 670 -0.86 0.94 30.54
CA VAL A 670 0.16 1.67 29.77
C VAL A 670 1.49 1.52 30.53
N GLY A 671 2.44 0.82 29.93
CA GLY A 671 3.65 0.42 30.62
C GLY A 671 3.35 -0.44 31.85
N GLU A 672 3.89 -0.06 33.01
CA GLU A 672 3.71 -0.80 34.27
C GLU A 672 2.44 -0.39 35.05
N ARG A 673 1.67 0.58 34.54
CA ARG A 673 0.46 1.09 35.24
C ARG A 673 -0.80 0.52 34.60
N CYS A 674 -1.75 0.10 35.43
CA CYS A 674 -3.10 -0.26 35.00
C CYS A 674 -4.16 0.51 35.78
N SER A 675 -5.27 0.82 35.10
CA SER A 675 -6.46 1.40 35.69
C SER A 675 -7.10 0.49 36.78
N LEU A 676 -8.07 1.01 37.48
CA LEU A 676 -9.08 0.20 38.14
C LEU A 676 -9.96 -0.47 37.08
N PRO A 677 -10.72 -1.53 37.43
CA PRO A 677 -11.64 -2.16 36.50
C PRO A 677 -12.71 -1.15 36.05
N VAL A 678 -13.00 -1.13 34.76
CA VAL A 678 -13.96 -0.25 34.14
C VAL A 678 -14.95 -1.03 33.27
N ASP A 679 -16.14 -0.48 33.11
CA ASP A 679 -17.15 -0.94 32.15
C ASP A 679 -16.97 -0.28 30.76
N ALA A 680 -17.85 -0.62 29.82
CA ALA A 680 -17.78 -0.10 28.45
C ALA A 680 -17.98 1.42 28.39
N ALA A 681 -18.79 2.01 29.28
CA ALA A 681 -19.07 3.45 29.27
C ALA A 681 -17.88 4.28 29.74
N ALA A 682 -17.13 3.77 30.74
CA ALA A 682 -15.97 4.43 31.33
C ALA A 682 -14.67 4.17 30.55
N LEU A 683 -14.65 3.22 29.61
CA LEU A 683 -13.43 2.74 28.96
C LEU A 683 -12.69 3.85 28.20
N GLY A 684 -13.40 4.69 27.43
CA GLY A 684 -12.79 5.78 26.68
C GLY A 684 -12.13 6.84 27.57
N GLU A 685 -12.73 7.14 28.74
CA GLU A 685 -12.13 8.04 29.73
C GLU A 685 -10.91 7.41 30.38
N ALA A 686 -10.99 6.13 30.74
CA ALA A 686 -9.86 5.39 31.30
C ALA A 686 -8.64 5.40 30.37
N VAL A 687 -8.84 5.19 29.07
CA VAL A 687 -7.75 5.25 28.10
C VAL A 687 -7.15 6.66 28.05
N ARG A 688 -7.94 7.71 27.94
CA ARG A 688 -7.43 9.11 27.95
C ARG A 688 -6.60 9.40 29.20
N ARG A 689 -7.07 8.99 30.38
CA ARG A 689 -6.40 9.21 31.66
C ARG A 689 -5.08 8.43 31.79
N MET A 690 -5.01 7.24 31.20
CA MET A 690 -3.83 6.39 31.28
C MET A 690 -2.78 6.76 30.23
N SER A 691 -3.20 7.28 29.06
CA SER A 691 -2.31 7.66 27.95
C SER A 691 -1.76 9.09 28.04
N GLY A 692 -2.36 9.97 28.84
CA GLY A 692 -1.89 11.32 29.16
C GLY A 692 -1.05 11.31 30.39
#